data_fe9b5334fe235952cfc7e46eb8dabde0
#
_entry.id   fe9b5334fe235952cfc7e46eb8dabde0
#
_cell.length_a   1.000
_cell.length_b   1.000
_cell.length_c   1.000
_cell.angle_alpha   90.00
_cell.angle_beta   90.00
_cell.angle_gamma   90.00
#
_symmetry.space_group_name_H-M   'P 1'
#
loop_
_entity.id
_entity.type
_entity.pdbx_description
1 polymer ?
#
loop_
_entity_poly.entity_id
_entity_poly.type
_entity_poly.pdbx_seq_one_letter_code
_entity_poly.pdbx_strand_id
1 'polypeptide(L)'
;MEFLGQFLAECLNDRILTVLTFRPEFRTPWPALAHQTSLALSRLTRRQVGELMRKKAGGALPEAVVEQIYDRAGGVPLFVEEFTRMVQEPAPDQGRKGGVRAQTLQSREIPATLQDLVMARLDRMEGERELAQLAATLGREFSHELLAAAAGLDETTLQAELAKLVRAEILYPKGRPPRCTYIFKHALLEDALYNALVKHKRQEFHQCTAEALEARFPQSVETQPELLAHHFTEASLIEKAIGYWLKAGLRSRERSAEIEAIGHLTRGLALLETLDESPERDAQELELLAPLGTAYIASRGYAAPEVGPVFQRARQLCERVGKLPNLFPIILGIWEWHTVRGNLRLCANLAAEGMEFADRLNDPGILMEALFMAGETMLYRADFAGARDRFATAVAQYDDRDRTKFWAGHTSHNAGVTCRSNLAVCLWHLGYPDQALKANREMRQLARAVDHPFSLAYALHHTGWLCQYCRLGAEVRAAAEEEIAIATEQGFALWHATGTFFTGAGMLLQGELEEALPLLLKGLDAFRASGAELTLPCQLSTLGQAYTQADRFADARQALDEGLALAQKNDERCQEAELLRLKGELVLAESADQAAAAEDFFRHAIETARRQQSKAWELRATMSQVRLWEKQGRREEARGALAAIYGPYTEGFTTPDLLEAKAMLEALAH
;
A
#
# COMPACT_ATOMS: atom_id res chain seq x y z
N MET A 1 6.31 -13.05 -3.31
CA MET A 1 5.96 -14.45 -3.67
C MET A 1 4.89 -14.48 -4.76
N GLU A 2 3.88 -13.62 -4.73
CA GLU A 2 2.88 -13.46 -5.81
C GLU A 2 3.51 -13.12 -7.16
N PHE A 3 4.39 -12.11 -7.19
CA PHE A 3 5.15 -11.76 -8.40
C PHE A 3 5.85 -12.97 -9.03
N LEU A 4 6.49 -13.82 -8.20
CA LEU A 4 7.18 -15.00 -8.71
C LEU A 4 6.19 -16.01 -9.30
N GLY A 5 5.00 -16.16 -8.72
CA GLY A 5 3.92 -17.00 -9.23
C GLY A 5 3.40 -16.50 -10.58
N GLN A 6 3.14 -15.20 -10.71
CA GLN A 6 2.76 -14.54 -11.97
C GLN A 6 3.85 -14.65 -13.03
N PHE A 7 5.09 -14.32 -12.67
CA PHE A 7 6.24 -14.46 -13.59
C PHE A 7 6.37 -15.87 -14.15
N LEU A 8 6.25 -16.90 -13.31
CA LEU A 8 6.31 -18.29 -13.74
C LEU A 8 5.14 -18.69 -14.65
N ALA A 9 3.97 -18.07 -14.47
CA ALA A 9 2.80 -18.33 -15.30
C ALA A 9 2.88 -17.63 -16.68
N GLU A 10 3.44 -16.42 -16.71
CA GLU A 10 3.52 -15.59 -17.93
C GLU A 10 4.69 -15.98 -18.86
N CYS A 11 5.82 -16.44 -18.30
CA CYS A 11 7.01 -16.82 -19.07
C CYS A 11 6.95 -18.20 -19.74
N LEU A 12 5.77 -18.79 -19.90
CA LEU A 12 5.56 -20.14 -20.47
C LEU A 12 6.14 -20.34 -21.88
N ASN A 13 6.14 -19.31 -22.69
CA ASN A 13 6.57 -19.37 -24.10
C ASN A 13 7.92 -18.69 -24.35
N ASP A 14 8.57 -18.16 -23.32
CA ASP A 14 9.84 -17.47 -23.42
C ASP A 14 11.02 -18.45 -23.25
N ARG A 15 12.17 -18.11 -23.83
CA ARG A 15 13.41 -18.90 -23.68
C ARG A 15 14.10 -18.59 -22.35
N ILE A 16 13.36 -18.69 -21.24
CA ILE A 16 13.83 -18.40 -19.88
C ILE A 16 13.87 -19.70 -19.09
N LEU A 17 15.03 -20.02 -18.50
CA LEU A 17 15.18 -21.09 -17.52
C LEU A 17 15.20 -20.48 -16.13
N THR A 18 14.16 -20.72 -15.35
CA THR A 18 14.09 -20.32 -13.94
C THR A 18 14.42 -21.50 -13.04
N VAL A 19 15.43 -21.36 -12.18
CA VAL A 19 15.83 -22.39 -11.21
C VAL A 19 15.58 -21.84 -9.81
N LEU A 20 14.65 -22.47 -9.09
CA LEU A 20 14.33 -22.13 -7.72
C LEU A 20 14.86 -23.21 -6.77
N THR A 21 15.59 -22.80 -5.73
CA THR A 21 16.05 -23.70 -4.67
C THR A 21 15.32 -23.38 -3.37
N PHE A 22 14.78 -24.40 -2.73
CA PHE A 22 14.05 -24.25 -1.47
C PHE A 22 14.21 -25.49 -0.57
N ARG A 23 13.91 -25.32 0.70
CA ARG A 23 13.92 -26.40 1.69
C ARG A 23 12.66 -27.27 1.58
N PRO A 24 12.66 -28.53 2.02
CA PRO A 24 11.51 -29.43 1.92
C PRO A 24 10.22 -28.92 2.59
N GLU A 25 10.36 -28.05 3.60
CA GLU A 25 9.25 -27.47 4.33
C GLU A 25 8.55 -26.35 3.56
N PHE A 26 9.18 -25.82 2.53
CA PHE A 26 8.62 -24.76 1.72
C PHE A 26 7.51 -25.30 0.83
N ARG A 27 6.33 -24.71 0.96
CA ARG A 27 5.19 -24.97 0.07
C ARG A 27 5.05 -23.82 -0.91
N THR A 28 5.07 -24.13 -2.21
CA THR A 28 4.86 -23.13 -3.25
C THR A 28 3.46 -22.52 -3.10
N PRO A 29 3.33 -21.17 -3.04
CA PRO A 29 2.03 -20.52 -2.95
C PRO A 29 1.27 -20.47 -4.29
N TRP A 30 1.89 -20.91 -5.38
CA TRP A 30 1.28 -21.03 -6.71
C TRP A 30 0.92 -22.47 -7.04
N PRO A 31 -0.08 -22.72 -7.92
CA PRO A 31 -0.45 -24.06 -8.36
C PRO A 31 0.68 -24.72 -9.17
N ALA A 32 0.69 -26.06 -9.19
CA ALA A 32 1.65 -26.81 -10.00
C ALA A 32 1.46 -26.46 -11.49
N LEU A 33 2.52 -26.00 -12.14
CA LEU A 33 2.53 -25.62 -13.55
C LEU A 33 3.02 -26.81 -14.40
N ALA A 34 2.43 -27.01 -15.58
CA ALA A 34 2.72 -28.17 -16.45
C ALA A 34 4.20 -28.23 -16.93
N HIS A 35 4.90 -27.09 -16.96
CA HIS A 35 6.30 -26.98 -17.37
C HIS A 35 7.29 -26.99 -16.18
N GLN A 36 6.80 -27.14 -14.95
CA GLN A 36 7.61 -27.18 -13.74
C GLN A 36 8.12 -28.61 -13.50
N THR A 37 9.44 -28.74 -13.35
CA THR A 37 10.08 -30.00 -12.93
C THR A 37 10.61 -29.83 -11.50
N SER A 38 10.13 -30.66 -10.60
CA SER A 38 10.62 -30.69 -9.21
C SER A 38 11.71 -31.74 -9.08
N LEU A 39 12.89 -31.31 -8.61
CA LEU A 39 14.03 -32.19 -8.35
C LEU A 39 14.30 -32.26 -6.84
N ALA A 40 14.00 -33.39 -6.23
CA ALA A 40 14.36 -33.63 -4.84
C ALA A 40 15.83 -34.08 -4.74
N LEU A 41 16.67 -33.26 -4.09
CA LEU A 41 18.05 -33.64 -3.79
C LEU A 41 18.09 -34.55 -2.58
N SER A 42 18.42 -35.81 -2.78
CA SER A 42 18.61 -36.80 -1.71
C SER A 42 20.01 -36.69 -1.10
N ARG A 43 20.16 -37.21 0.13
CA ARG A 43 21.47 -37.38 0.76
C ARG A 43 22.34 -38.30 -0.08
N LEU A 44 23.64 -38.07 -0.09
CA LEU A 44 24.62 -38.91 -0.81
C LEU A 44 24.64 -40.31 -0.19
N THR A 45 24.66 -41.31 -1.06
CA THR A 45 24.90 -42.69 -0.67
C THR A 45 26.35 -42.90 -0.24
N ARG A 46 26.65 -43.97 0.51
CA ARG A 46 28.02 -44.32 0.95
C ARG A 46 29.03 -44.33 -0.23
N ARG A 47 28.63 -44.88 -1.36
CA ARG A 47 29.47 -44.90 -2.59
C ARG A 47 29.76 -43.48 -3.09
N GLN A 48 28.75 -42.63 -3.16
CA GLN A 48 28.91 -41.25 -3.61
C GLN A 48 29.74 -40.41 -2.64
N VAL A 49 29.61 -40.65 -1.31
CA VAL A 49 30.48 -40.06 -0.30
C VAL A 49 31.93 -40.46 -0.54
N GLY A 50 32.22 -41.73 -0.76
CA GLY A 50 33.58 -42.21 -1.09
C GLY A 50 34.14 -41.62 -2.38
N GLU A 51 33.31 -41.41 -3.40
CA GLU A 51 33.69 -40.75 -4.67
C GLU A 51 33.99 -39.26 -4.45
N LEU A 52 33.15 -38.54 -3.66
CA LEU A 52 33.36 -37.14 -3.31
C LEU A 52 34.64 -36.96 -2.50
N MET A 53 34.83 -37.79 -1.49
CA MET A 53 36.05 -37.78 -0.65
C MET A 53 37.31 -38.02 -1.46
N ARG A 54 37.31 -38.99 -2.38
CA ARG A 54 38.43 -39.29 -3.28
C ARG A 54 38.78 -38.13 -4.20
N LYS A 55 37.73 -37.47 -4.75
CA LYS A 55 37.91 -36.29 -5.60
C LYS A 55 38.51 -35.12 -4.82
N LYS A 56 38.08 -34.91 -3.60
CA LYS A 56 38.58 -33.82 -2.75
C LYS A 56 39.94 -34.08 -2.17
N ALA A 57 40.23 -35.34 -1.78
CA ALA A 57 41.50 -35.72 -1.18
C ALA A 57 42.65 -35.87 -2.21
N GLY A 58 42.32 -35.85 -3.52
CA GLY A 58 43.32 -36.09 -4.56
C GLY A 58 43.86 -37.52 -4.59
N GLY A 59 43.24 -38.45 -3.83
CA GLY A 59 43.65 -39.83 -3.73
C GLY A 59 42.68 -40.70 -2.91
N ALA A 60 42.92 -42.02 -2.86
CA ALA A 60 42.11 -42.96 -2.11
C ALA A 60 42.35 -42.80 -0.60
N LEU A 61 41.27 -42.69 0.17
CA LEU A 61 41.30 -42.69 1.66
C LEU A 61 41.01 -44.13 2.17
N PRO A 62 41.52 -44.49 3.38
CA PRO A 62 41.18 -45.76 4.00
C PRO A 62 39.66 -45.91 4.20
N GLU A 63 39.16 -47.15 3.98
CA GLU A 63 37.70 -47.41 4.02
C GLU A 63 37.08 -47.11 5.39
N ALA A 64 37.82 -47.38 6.47
CA ALA A 64 37.40 -47.02 7.84
C ALA A 64 37.17 -45.53 8.00
N VAL A 65 37.92 -44.67 7.30
CA VAL A 65 37.76 -43.19 7.35
C VAL A 65 36.53 -42.79 6.56
N VAL A 66 36.28 -43.43 5.41
CA VAL A 66 35.09 -43.19 4.60
C VAL A 66 33.83 -43.55 5.37
N GLU A 67 33.86 -44.65 6.13
CA GLU A 67 32.76 -45.11 6.95
C GLU A 67 32.44 -44.15 8.10
N GLN A 68 33.46 -43.75 8.86
CA GLN A 68 33.33 -42.77 9.93
C GLN A 68 32.77 -41.41 9.45
N ILE A 69 33.26 -40.95 8.30
CA ILE A 69 32.76 -39.70 7.73
C ILE A 69 31.32 -39.87 7.22
N TYR A 70 30.98 -40.99 6.59
CA TYR A 70 29.64 -41.28 6.15
C TYR A 70 28.63 -41.26 7.30
N ASP A 71 28.93 -41.97 8.38
CA ASP A 71 28.08 -42.09 9.55
C ASP A 71 27.83 -40.73 10.21
N ARG A 72 28.83 -39.86 10.27
CA ARG A 72 28.74 -38.55 10.91
C ARG A 72 28.20 -37.46 9.98
N ALA A 73 28.55 -37.49 8.71
CA ALA A 73 28.04 -36.55 7.70
C ALA A 73 26.61 -36.84 7.32
N GLY A 74 26.10 -38.06 7.60
CA GLY A 74 24.75 -38.48 7.23
C GLY A 74 24.45 -38.33 5.73
N GLY A 75 25.47 -38.38 4.85
CA GLY A 75 25.34 -38.17 3.42
C GLY A 75 25.11 -36.74 2.98
N VAL A 76 25.28 -35.75 3.84
CA VAL A 76 25.18 -34.33 3.47
C VAL A 76 26.49 -33.90 2.79
N PRO A 77 26.47 -33.44 1.51
CA PRO A 77 27.68 -33.15 0.73
C PRO A 77 28.66 -32.20 1.44
N LEU A 78 28.14 -31.12 2.01
CA LEU A 78 28.93 -30.13 2.76
C LEU A 78 29.69 -30.74 3.92
N PHE A 79 29.04 -31.58 4.72
CA PHE A 79 29.66 -32.23 5.86
C PHE A 79 30.76 -33.21 5.43
N VAL A 80 30.51 -33.94 4.33
CA VAL A 80 31.51 -34.81 3.75
C VAL A 80 32.76 -34.05 3.29
N GLU A 81 32.58 -32.90 2.64
CA GLU A 81 33.68 -32.05 2.21
C GLU A 81 34.52 -31.54 3.39
N GLU A 82 33.86 -30.99 4.41
CA GLU A 82 34.56 -30.41 5.55
C GLU A 82 35.22 -31.47 6.42
N PHE A 83 34.58 -32.61 6.66
CA PHE A 83 35.23 -33.73 7.35
C PHE A 83 36.43 -34.32 6.58
N THR A 84 36.31 -34.40 5.23
CA THR A 84 37.43 -34.87 4.40
C THR A 84 38.64 -33.94 4.54
N ARG A 85 38.39 -32.62 4.54
CA ARG A 85 39.44 -31.62 4.70
C ARG A 85 40.10 -31.73 6.09
N MET A 86 39.30 -31.84 7.16
CA MET A 86 39.84 -31.99 8.53
C MET A 86 40.80 -33.16 8.64
N VAL A 87 40.51 -34.23 7.91
CA VAL A 87 41.40 -35.45 7.90
C VAL A 87 42.68 -35.17 7.14
N GLN A 88 42.72 -34.26 6.19
CA GLN A 88 43.92 -33.96 5.38
C GLN A 88 44.83 -32.90 6.04
N GLU A 89 44.31 -32.09 6.94
CA GLU A 89 45.10 -31.05 7.63
C GLU A 89 46.10 -31.69 8.61
N PRO A 90 47.41 -31.31 8.55
CA PRO A 90 48.43 -31.85 9.48
C PRO A 90 48.08 -31.47 10.92
N ALA A 91 48.34 -32.36 11.86
CA ALA A 91 48.20 -32.08 13.30
C ALA A 91 49.21 -31.00 13.72
N PRO A 92 48.84 -30.08 14.64
CA PRO A 92 49.68 -28.93 15.01
C PRO A 92 51.00 -29.31 15.70
N ASP A 93 51.20 -30.53 16.14
CA ASP A 93 52.36 -30.94 16.94
C ASP A 93 52.93 -32.27 16.43
N GLN A 94 53.78 -32.20 15.41
CA GLN A 94 54.87 -33.14 15.15
C GLN A 94 55.57 -32.80 13.81
N GLY A 95 56.72 -32.14 13.91
CA GLY A 95 57.65 -31.96 12.79
C GLY A 95 58.19 -33.30 12.29
N ARG A 96 57.49 -33.96 11.37
CA ARG A 96 58.05 -35.04 10.53
C ARG A 96 57.30 -35.14 9.19
N LYS A 97 58.09 -35.15 8.13
CA LYS A 97 57.66 -35.22 6.72
C LYS A 97 56.93 -36.53 6.40
N GLY A 98 55.87 -36.42 5.62
CA GLY A 98 55.44 -37.39 4.64
C GLY A 98 54.55 -38.53 5.12
N GLY A 99 53.36 -38.61 4.60
CA GLY A 99 52.50 -39.79 4.59
C GLY A 99 51.30 -39.74 5.56
N VAL A 100 50.10 -39.81 5.03
CA VAL A 100 48.86 -40.01 5.79
C VAL A 100 48.92 -41.34 6.50
N ARG A 101 49.22 -41.35 7.79
CA ARG A 101 49.16 -42.57 8.61
C ARG A 101 47.76 -42.77 9.16
N ALA A 102 47.12 -43.88 8.78
CA ALA A 102 45.78 -44.29 9.25
C ALA A 102 45.66 -44.39 10.79
N GLN A 103 46.77 -44.42 11.52
CA GLN A 103 46.81 -44.47 13.00
C GLN A 103 46.54 -43.14 13.71
N THR A 104 46.67 -42.00 13.00
CA THR A 104 46.46 -40.67 13.62
C THR A 104 44.97 -40.28 13.71
N LEU A 105 44.10 -40.99 13.02
CA LEU A 105 42.67 -40.71 12.97
C LEU A 105 41.87 -41.32 14.13
N GLN A 106 42.35 -42.36 14.76
CA GLN A 106 41.70 -42.99 15.92
C GLN A 106 41.75 -42.15 17.18
N SER A 107 42.62 -41.15 17.24
CA SER A 107 42.78 -40.25 18.42
C SER A 107 42.16 -38.85 18.24
N ARG A 108 41.63 -38.52 17.07
CA ARG A 108 40.91 -37.23 16.85
C ARG A 108 39.42 -37.45 17.04
N GLU A 109 38.84 -36.84 18.06
CA GLU A 109 37.41 -36.71 18.18
C GLU A 109 36.92 -35.83 17.05
N ILE A 110 36.16 -36.41 16.08
CA ILE A 110 35.48 -35.67 15.05
C ILE A 110 34.28 -34.97 15.71
N PRO A 111 34.14 -33.63 15.59
CA PRO A 111 33.04 -32.89 16.19
C PRO A 111 31.66 -33.44 15.81
N ALA A 112 30.70 -33.32 16.72
CA ALA A 112 29.38 -33.87 16.52
C ALA A 112 28.54 -33.06 15.53
N THR A 113 28.82 -31.75 15.39
CA THR A 113 28.09 -30.83 14.51
C THR A 113 29.03 -30.10 13.56
N LEU A 114 28.49 -29.59 12.45
CA LEU A 114 29.24 -28.72 11.54
C LEU A 114 29.72 -27.45 12.23
N GLN A 115 28.91 -26.92 13.13
CA GLN A 115 29.25 -25.73 13.91
C GLN A 115 30.50 -25.96 14.78
N ASP A 116 30.58 -27.10 15.48
CA ASP A 116 31.74 -27.46 16.26
C ASP A 116 32.99 -27.66 15.38
N LEU A 117 32.81 -28.22 14.18
CA LEU A 117 33.89 -28.37 13.20
C LEU A 117 34.46 -27.05 12.76
N VAL A 118 33.55 -26.12 12.36
CA VAL A 118 33.93 -24.77 11.95
C VAL A 118 34.61 -24.02 13.08
N MET A 119 34.04 -24.11 14.29
CA MET A 119 34.65 -23.49 15.48
C MET A 119 36.02 -24.05 15.82
N ALA A 120 36.21 -25.38 15.83
CA ALA A 120 37.49 -26.00 16.05
C ALA A 120 38.56 -25.64 14.99
N ARG A 121 38.09 -25.27 13.79
CA ARG A 121 38.98 -24.76 12.74
C ARG A 121 39.36 -23.30 12.98
N LEU A 122 38.38 -22.45 13.33
CA LEU A 122 38.61 -21.03 13.63
C LEU A 122 39.46 -20.84 14.90
N ASP A 123 39.32 -21.72 15.89
CA ASP A 123 40.16 -21.69 17.13
C ASP A 123 41.64 -21.96 16.84
N ARG A 124 41.98 -22.53 15.69
CA ARG A 124 43.39 -22.71 15.26
C ARG A 124 43.91 -21.51 14.45
N MET A 125 43.06 -20.57 14.09
CA MET A 125 43.41 -19.40 13.31
C MET A 125 43.45 -18.19 14.27
N GLU A 126 44.63 -17.96 14.89
CA GLU A 126 44.87 -16.82 15.79
C GLU A 126 44.81 -15.53 14.94
N GLY A 127 43.96 -14.55 15.31
CA GLY A 127 43.81 -13.24 14.67
C GLY A 127 42.73 -13.21 13.57
N GLU A 128 42.65 -14.21 12.72
CA GLU A 128 41.70 -14.23 11.58
C GLU A 128 40.24 -14.50 12.00
N ARG A 129 40.03 -15.09 13.21
CA ARG A 129 38.71 -15.38 13.74
C ARG A 129 37.86 -14.12 13.91
N GLU A 130 38.43 -13.07 14.45
CA GLU A 130 37.75 -11.81 14.72
C GLU A 130 37.33 -11.14 13.40
N LEU A 131 38.23 -11.12 12.40
CA LEU A 131 37.91 -10.59 11.08
C LEU A 131 36.84 -11.41 10.38
N ALA A 132 36.88 -12.76 10.49
CA ALA A 132 35.86 -13.62 9.91
C ALA A 132 34.47 -13.41 10.58
N GLN A 133 34.43 -13.17 11.89
CA GLN A 133 33.24 -12.86 12.64
C GLN A 133 32.67 -11.47 12.30
N LEU A 134 33.54 -10.47 12.14
CA LEU A 134 33.15 -9.16 11.64
C LEU A 134 32.58 -9.28 10.21
N ALA A 135 33.26 -10.03 9.34
CA ALA A 135 32.77 -10.30 7.99
C ALA A 135 31.37 -10.97 7.98
N ALA A 136 31.11 -11.91 8.91
CA ALA A 136 29.82 -12.55 9.08
C ALA A 136 28.73 -11.57 9.57
N THR A 137 29.11 -10.50 10.27
CA THR A 137 28.21 -9.41 10.66
C THR A 137 27.81 -8.52 9.47
N LEU A 138 28.69 -8.40 8.45
CA LEU A 138 28.39 -7.68 7.21
C LEU A 138 27.41 -8.44 6.30
N GLY A 139 27.28 -9.74 6.49
CA GLY A 139 26.42 -10.63 5.73
C GLY A 139 27.17 -11.55 4.76
N ARG A 140 26.40 -12.30 3.97
CA ARG A 140 26.93 -13.35 3.10
C ARG A 140 27.87 -12.84 2.01
N GLU A 141 27.60 -11.66 1.48
CA GLU A 141 28.40 -10.98 0.45
C GLU A 141 28.66 -9.54 0.89
N PHE A 142 29.91 -9.11 0.89
CA PHE A 142 30.31 -7.79 1.35
C PHE A 142 31.50 -7.25 0.54
N SER A 143 31.60 -5.92 0.44
CA SER A 143 32.70 -5.27 -0.26
C SER A 143 33.97 -5.22 0.60
N HIS A 144 35.14 -5.28 -0.06
CA HIS A 144 36.44 -5.03 0.60
C HIS A 144 36.46 -3.69 1.32
N GLU A 145 35.94 -2.64 0.67
CA GLU A 145 35.92 -1.27 1.20
C GLU A 145 35.12 -1.16 2.50
N LEU A 146 33.95 -1.85 2.57
CA LEU A 146 33.14 -1.85 3.80
C LEU A 146 33.84 -2.60 4.93
N LEU A 147 34.42 -3.78 4.64
CA LEU A 147 35.15 -4.53 5.65
C LEU A 147 36.37 -3.74 6.16
N ALA A 148 37.15 -3.10 5.25
CA ALA A 148 38.28 -2.26 5.61
C ALA A 148 37.85 -1.08 6.50
N ALA A 149 36.73 -0.47 6.20
CA ALA A 149 36.18 0.64 7.00
C ALA A 149 35.76 0.19 8.41
N ALA A 150 35.12 -0.97 8.50
CA ALA A 150 34.57 -1.51 9.76
C ALA A 150 35.66 -2.13 10.64
N ALA A 151 36.69 -2.77 10.05
CA ALA A 151 37.75 -3.47 10.79
C ALA A 151 38.77 -2.50 11.43
N GLY A 152 38.93 -1.29 10.91
CA GLY A 152 39.91 -0.32 11.41
C GLY A 152 41.37 -0.80 11.28
N LEU A 153 41.65 -1.81 10.47
CA LEU A 153 42.98 -2.37 10.21
C LEU A 153 43.67 -1.60 9.06
N ASP A 154 44.99 -1.58 9.09
CA ASP A 154 45.72 -1.11 7.92
C ASP A 154 45.59 -2.10 6.76
N GLU A 155 45.68 -1.58 5.52
CA GLU A 155 45.41 -2.34 4.29
C GLU A 155 46.31 -3.59 4.17
N THR A 156 47.56 -3.50 4.59
CA THR A 156 48.53 -4.61 4.49
C THR A 156 48.13 -5.77 5.42
N THR A 157 47.79 -5.46 6.66
CA THR A 157 47.31 -6.44 7.63
C THR A 157 45.97 -7.06 7.18
N LEU A 158 45.01 -6.23 6.74
CA LEU A 158 43.72 -6.69 6.26
C LEU A 158 43.87 -7.67 5.08
N GLN A 159 44.70 -7.34 4.09
CA GLN A 159 44.94 -8.20 2.93
C GLN A 159 45.61 -9.52 3.33
N ALA A 160 46.55 -9.48 4.29
CA ALA A 160 47.22 -10.68 4.79
C ALA A 160 46.24 -11.64 5.49
N GLU A 161 45.35 -11.11 6.32
CA GLU A 161 44.32 -11.90 7.01
C GLU A 161 43.26 -12.43 6.06
N LEU A 162 42.76 -11.60 5.12
CA LEU A 162 41.82 -12.03 4.07
C LEU A 162 42.41 -13.11 3.17
N ALA A 163 43.71 -13.01 2.81
CA ALA A 163 44.37 -14.06 2.05
C ALA A 163 44.44 -15.40 2.79
N LYS A 164 44.49 -15.38 4.13
CA LYS A 164 44.44 -16.59 4.94
C LYS A 164 43.03 -17.18 4.96
N LEU A 165 41.96 -16.34 5.10
CA LEU A 165 40.56 -16.74 5.04
C LEU A 165 40.18 -17.32 3.66
N VAL A 166 40.73 -16.75 2.59
CA VAL A 166 40.56 -17.27 1.22
C VAL A 166 41.29 -18.61 1.04
N ARG A 167 42.53 -18.73 1.49
CA ARG A 167 43.27 -20.00 1.45
C ARG A 167 42.61 -21.08 2.31
N ALA A 168 42.02 -20.67 3.40
CA ALA A 168 41.19 -21.51 4.23
C ALA A 168 39.82 -21.85 3.62
N GLU A 169 39.50 -21.37 2.43
CA GLU A 169 38.21 -21.53 1.74
C GLU A 169 36.99 -21.16 2.60
N ILE A 170 37.12 -20.19 3.47
CA ILE A 170 36.01 -19.58 4.22
C ILE A 170 35.35 -18.52 3.34
N LEU A 171 36.18 -17.72 2.65
CA LEU A 171 35.76 -16.64 1.74
C LEU A 171 36.23 -16.91 0.32
N TYR A 172 35.44 -16.44 -0.65
CA TYR A 172 35.80 -16.35 -2.07
C TYR A 172 35.85 -14.90 -2.50
N PRO A 173 36.95 -14.42 -3.10
CA PRO A 173 37.00 -13.10 -3.71
C PRO A 173 36.34 -13.10 -5.09
N LYS A 174 35.54 -12.09 -5.36
CA LYS A 174 34.98 -11.76 -6.69
C LYS A 174 35.56 -10.42 -7.12
N GLY A 175 36.51 -10.46 -8.01
CA GLY A 175 37.30 -9.28 -8.40
C GLY A 175 38.73 -9.28 -7.82
N ARG A 176 39.38 -8.12 -7.78
CA ARG A 176 40.73 -7.93 -7.24
C ARG A 176 40.75 -6.81 -6.21
N PRO A 177 41.38 -6.99 -5.03
CA PRO A 177 41.52 -5.93 -4.03
C PRO A 177 42.16 -4.65 -4.64
N PRO A 178 41.77 -3.42 -4.20
CA PRO A 178 40.73 -3.15 -3.21
C PRO A 178 39.29 -3.17 -3.79
N ARG A 179 39.12 -3.28 -5.10
CA ARG A 179 37.82 -3.30 -5.79
C ARG A 179 37.32 -4.73 -5.96
N CYS A 180 36.96 -5.37 -4.87
CA CYS A 180 36.42 -6.73 -4.89
C CYS A 180 35.33 -6.90 -3.83
N THR A 181 34.53 -7.95 -4.03
CA THR A 181 33.52 -8.43 -3.09
C THR A 181 33.98 -9.77 -2.58
N TYR A 182 33.72 -10.05 -1.30
CA TYR A 182 33.95 -11.35 -0.69
C TYR A 182 32.60 -12.03 -0.45
N ILE A 183 32.56 -13.35 -0.67
CA ILE A 183 31.37 -14.16 -0.47
C ILE A 183 31.77 -15.33 0.45
N PHE A 184 30.97 -15.60 1.49
CA PHE A 184 31.15 -16.82 2.27
C PHE A 184 30.88 -18.05 1.42
N LYS A 185 31.80 -19.02 1.44
CA LYS A 185 31.69 -20.27 0.66
C LYS A 185 30.35 -20.97 0.89
N HIS A 186 29.90 -20.99 2.12
CA HIS A 186 28.65 -21.58 2.55
C HIS A 186 27.94 -20.66 3.54
N ALA A 187 26.61 -20.50 3.42
CA ALA A 187 25.81 -19.72 4.35
C ALA A 187 25.94 -20.26 5.80
N LEU A 188 26.09 -21.57 5.97
CA LEU A 188 26.31 -22.19 7.28
C LEU A 188 27.61 -21.78 7.96
N LEU A 189 28.65 -21.37 7.19
CA LEU A 189 29.88 -20.82 7.78
C LEU A 189 29.63 -19.41 8.34
N GLU A 190 28.93 -18.58 7.61
CA GLU A 190 28.49 -17.26 8.07
C GLU A 190 27.63 -17.39 9.33
N ASP A 191 26.58 -18.22 9.28
CA ASP A 191 25.67 -18.46 10.40
C ASP A 191 26.43 -18.93 11.64
N ALA A 192 27.37 -19.87 11.49
CA ALA A 192 28.18 -20.40 12.60
C ALA A 192 29.09 -19.33 13.23
N LEU A 193 29.77 -18.54 12.40
CA LEU A 193 30.60 -17.42 12.83
C LEU A 193 29.81 -16.35 13.57
N TYR A 194 28.69 -15.96 13.01
CA TYR A 194 27.81 -14.97 13.59
C TYR A 194 27.17 -15.43 14.91
N ASN A 195 26.67 -16.68 14.95
CA ASN A 195 26.05 -17.24 16.15
C ASN A 195 27.07 -17.55 17.29
N ALA A 196 28.35 -17.69 16.93
CA ALA A 196 29.43 -17.86 17.91
C ALA A 196 29.85 -16.56 18.60
N LEU A 197 29.36 -15.40 18.12
CA LEU A 197 29.62 -14.11 18.75
C LEU A 197 28.91 -14.01 20.10
N VAL A 198 29.66 -13.67 21.13
CA VAL A 198 29.08 -13.24 22.40
C VAL A 198 28.37 -11.89 22.21
N LYS A 199 27.32 -11.63 23.00
CA LYS A 199 26.46 -10.47 22.86
C LYS A 199 27.23 -9.15 22.72
N HIS A 200 28.20 -8.89 23.58
CA HIS A 200 29.00 -7.65 23.56
C HIS A 200 29.75 -7.47 22.23
N LYS A 201 30.45 -8.53 21.75
CA LYS A 201 31.19 -8.47 20.47
C LYS A 201 30.26 -8.31 19.27
N ARG A 202 29.08 -8.92 19.31
CA ARG A 202 28.06 -8.72 18.27
C ARG A 202 27.65 -7.27 18.21
N GLN A 203 27.35 -6.66 19.35
CA GLN A 203 27.00 -5.24 19.42
C GLN A 203 28.12 -4.34 18.90
N GLU A 204 29.37 -4.60 19.31
CA GLU A 204 30.56 -3.86 18.86
C GLU A 204 30.71 -3.93 17.31
N PHE A 205 30.60 -5.11 16.73
CA PHE A 205 30.75 -5.28 15.28
C PHE A 205 29.62 -4.63 14.48
N HIS A 206 28.39 -4.73 14.95
CA HIS A 206 27.29 -4.00 14.34
C HIS A 206 27.47 -2.49 14.46
N GLN A 207 27.97 -1.99 15.59
CA GLN A 207 28.28 -0.57 15.76
C GLN A 207 29.36 -0.12 14.79
N CYS A 208 30.50 -0.81 14.72
CA CYS A 208 31.59 -0.48 13.78
C CYS A 208 31.10 -0.48 12.32
N THR A 209 30.25 -1.46 11.97
CA THR A 209 29.66 -1.55 10.64
C THR A 209 28.73 -0.37 10.33
N ALA A 210 27.84 -0.04 11.27
CA ALA A 210 26.90 1.08 11.10
C ALA A 210 27.64 2.42 10.99
N GLU A 211 28.65 2.65 11.84
CA GLU A 211 29.46 3.87 11.81
C GLU A 211 30.31 3.97 10.53
N ALA A 212 30.84 2.85 10.05
CA ALA A 212 31.55 2.80 8.77
C ALA A 212 30.63 3.14 7.58
N LEU A 213 29.41 2.57 7.58
CA LEU A 213 28.38 2.88 6.55
C LEU A 213 28.00 4.36 6.61
N GLU A 214 27.72 4.89 7.80
CA GLU A 214 27.31 6.29 8.01
C GLU A 214 28.40 7.25 7.54
N ALA A 215 29.68 7.00 7.86
CA ALA A 215 30.79 7.90 7.60
C ALA A 215 31.33 7.84 6.16
N ARG A 216 31.33 6.66 5.53
CA ARG A 216 32.04 6.44 4.26
C ARG A 216 31.16 6.07 3.08
N PHE A 217 29.88 5.73 3.31
CA PHE A 217 28.96 5.25 2.26
C PHE A 217 27.66 6.08 2.21
N PRO A 218 27.75 7.40 1.94
CA PRO A 218 26.57 8.29 1.95
C PRO A 218 25.47 7.83 0.98
N GLN A 219 25.85 7.21 -0.14
CA GLN A 219 24.87 6.64 -1.07
C GLN A 219 24.07 5.50 -0.43
N SER A 220 24.70 4.64 0.37
CA SER A 220 23.99 3.58 1.09
C SER A 220 23.09 4.15 2.18
N VAL A 221 23.49 5.22 2.86
CA VAL A 221 22.67 5.94 3.85
C VAL A 221 21.38 6.47 3.22
N GLU A 222 21.44 6.94 2.00
CA GLU A 222 20.30 7.48 1.27
C GLU A 222 19.47 6.36 0.62
N THR A 223 20.13 5.33 0.06
CA THR A 223 19.44 4.29 -0.73
C THR A 223 18.99 3.07 0.06
N GLN A 224 19.57 2.81 1.22
CA GLN A 224 19.32 1.64 2.07
C GLN A 224 19.35 2.00 3.56
N PRO A 225 18.55 2.97 4.03
CA PRO A 225 18.53 3.37 5.44
C PRO A 225 18.13 2.22 6.37
N GLU A 226 17.35 1.24 5.89
CA GLU A 226 16.97 0.03 6.62
C GLU A 226 18.18 -0.83 7.01
N LEU A 227 19.27 -0.80 6.23
CA LEU A 227 20.49 -1.52 6.55
C LEU A 227 21.18 -0.89 7.79
N LEU A 228 21.27 0.44 7.84
CA LEU A 228 21.81 1.15 8.98
C LEU A 228 20.91 0.97 10.21
N ALA A 229 19.59 1.07 10.02
CA ALA A 229 18.61 0.84 11.09
C ALA A 229 18.80 -0.54 11.74
N HIS A 230 19.00 -1.58 10.92
CA HIS A 230 19.27 -2.93 11.41
C HIS A 230 20.56 -2.99 12.23
N HIS A 231 21.67 -2.48 11.69
CA HIS A 231 22.95 -2.53 12.41
C HIS A 231 22.93 -1.71 13.70
N PHE A 232 22.32 -0.52 13.72
CA PHE A 232 22.16 0.26 14.96
C PHE A 232 21.24 -0.44 15.98
N THR A 233 20.20 -1.14 15.51
CA THR A 233 19.33 -1.95 16.38
C THR A 233 20.12 -3.07 17.06
N GLU A 234 20.88 -3.85 16.30
CA GLU A 234 21.71 -4.94 16.82
C GLU A 234 22.85 -4.43 17.71
N ALA A 235 23.35 -3.23 17.45
CA ALA A 235 24.33 -2.54 18.30
C ALA A 235 23.72 -2.00 19.60
N SER A 236 22.40 -2.06 19.77
CA SER A 236 21.67 -1.44 20.89
C SER A 236 21.82 0.10 20.97
N LEU A 237 22.09 0.75 19.84
CA LEU A 237 22.11 2.21 19.71
C LEU A 237 20.70 2.69 19.29
N ILE A 238 19.77 2.57 20.24
CA ILE A 238 18.33 2.65 20.00
C ILE A 238 17.90 3.96 19.36
N GLU A 239 18.37 5.12 19.83
CA GLU A 239 17.99 6.43 19.30
C GLU A 239 18.39 6.58 17.83
N LYS A 240 19.62 6.16 17.46
CA LYS A 240 20.06 6.16 16.06
C LYS A 240 19.23 5.19 15.21
N ALA A 241 18.96 3.99 15.73
CA ALA A 241 18.15 2.99 15.04
C ALA A 241 16.75 3.52 14.71
N ILE A 242 16.08 4.19 15.65
CA ILE A 242 14.77 4.80 15.46
C ILE A 242 14.82 5.82 14.33
N GLY A 243 15.82 6.73 14.32
CA GLY A 243 15.97 7.72 13.26
C GLY A 243 16.14 7.11 11.86
N TYR A 244 16.88 6.00 11.76
CA TYR A 244 17.05 5.28 10.49
C TYR A 244 15.83 4.45 10.10
N TRP A 245 15.07 3.86 11.06
CA TRP A 245 13.79 3.22 10.79
C TRP A 245 12.74 4.22 10.28
N LEU A 246 12.73 5.45 10.83
CA LEU A 246 11.90 6.52 10.30
C LEU A 246 12.28 6.88 8.85
N LYS A 247 13.58 7.07 8.57
CA LYS A 247 14.06 7.34 7.20
C LYS A 247 13.68 6.21 6.23
N ALA A 248 13.81 4.94 6.66
CA ALA A 248 13.44 3.78 5.85
C ALA A 248 11.93 3.78 5.54
N GLY A 249 11.10 4.07 6.55
CA GLY A 249 9.67 4.18 6.39
C GLY A 249 9.25 5.28 5.42
N LEU A 250 9.79 6.48 5.58
CA LEU A 250 9.51 7.62 4.69
C LEU A 250 9.94 7.33 3.24
N ARG A 251 11.14 6.76 3.06
CA ARG A 251 11.63 6.37 1.73
C ARG A 251 10.76 5.30 1.06
N SER A 252 10.29 4.30 1.82
CA SER A 252 9.39 3.29 1.29
C SER A 252 8.07 3.92 0.81
N ARG A 253 7.55 4.91 1.53
CA ARG A 253 6.36 5.67 1.13
C ARG A 253 6.57 6.49 -0.16
N GLU A 254 7.72 7.15 -0.31
CA GLU A 254 8.08 7.87 -1.55
C GLU A 254 8.03 6.96 -2.80
N ARG A 255 8.18 5.64 -2.59
CA ARG A 255 8.12 4.62 -3.65
C ARG A 255 6.78 3.90 -3.72
N SER A 256 5.80 4.34 -2.97
CA SER A 256 4.49 3.67 -2.80
C SER A 256 4.59 2.23 -2.27
N ALA A 257 5.68 1.89 -1.56
CA ALA A 257 5.90 0.59 -0.93
C ALA A 257 5.36 0.61 0.51
N GLU A 258 4.04 0.74 0.65
CA GLU A 258 3.40 1.02 1.94
C GLU A 258 3.51 -0.14 2.94
N ILE A 259 3.57 -1.39 2.46
CA ILE A 259 3.75 -2.57 3.33
C ILE A 259 5.12 -2.56 4.01
N GLU A 260 6.18 -2.24 3.24
CA GLU A 260 7.52 -2.08 3.78
C GLU A 260 7.58 -0.86 4.72
N ALA A 261 6.94 0.25 4.37
CA ALA A 261 6.86 1.43 5.22
C ALA A 261 6.27 1.12 6.59
N ILE A 262 5.13 0.42 6.64
CA ILE A 262 4.49 -0.05 7.87
C ILE A 262 5.47 -0.92 8.68
N GLY A 263 6.16 -1.86 8.02
CA GLY A 263 7.14 -2.72 8.66
C GLY A 263 8.29 -1.94 9.31
N HIS A 264 8.83 -0.93 8.63
CA HIS A 264 9.92 -0.10 9.14
C HIS A 264 9.46 0.80 10.29
N LEU A 265 8.35 1.50 10.14
CA LEU A 265 7.82 2.41 11.16
C LEU A 265 7.40 1.65 12.43
N THR A 266 6.80 0.47 12.29
CA THR A 266 6.44 -0.38 13.43
C THR A 266 7.67 -0.87 14.19
N ARG A 267 8.78 -1.19 13.50
CA ARG A 267 10.05 -1.53 14.16
C ARG A 267 10.61 -0.36 14.96
N GLY A 268 10.53 0.85 14.42
CA GLY A 268 10.90 2.07 15.12
C GLY A 268 10.08 2.26 16.41
N LEU A 269 8.76 2.10 16.34
CA LEU A 269 7.87 2.17 17.50
C LEU A 269 8.18 1.10 18.56
N ALA A 270 8.43 -0.13 18.14
CA ALA A 270 8.79 -1.21 19.07
C ALA A 270 10.10 -0.94 19.83
N LEU A 271 11.05 -0.25 19.20
CA LEU A 271 12.27 0.19 19.88
C LEU A 271 11.99 1.31 20.88
N LEU A 272 11.11 2.25 20.56
CA LEU A 272 10.69 3.31 21.47
C LEU A 272 10.06 2.78 22.77
N GLU A 273 9.33 1.66 22.71
CA GLU A 273 8.75 1.03 23.89
C GLU A 273 9.80 0.56 24.89
N THR A 274 11.06 0.37 24.47
CA THR A 274 12.17 -0.04 25.33
C THR A 274 12.84 1.13 26.06
N LEU A 275 12.49 2.37 25.70
CA LEU A 275 13.03 3.59 26.32
C LEU A 275 12.11 4.08 27.45
N ASP A 276 12.69 4.72 28.44
CA ASP A 276 11.93 5.39 29.50
C ASP A 276 11.08 6.54 28.94
N GLU A 277 9.96 6.84 29.60
CA GLU A 277 9.09 7.95 29.21
C GLU A 277 9.84 9.28 29.34
N SER A 278 9.87 10.05 28.26
CA SER A 278 10.46 11.39 28.19
C SER A 278 9.80 12.23 27.11
N PRO A 279 9.89 13.58 27.16
CA PRO A 279 9.41 14.43 26.08
C PRO A 279 10.07 14.15 24.73
N GLU A 280 11.34 13.74 24.74
CA GLU A 280 12.10 13.38 23.53
C GLU A 280 11.55 12.09 22.90
N ARG A 281 11.26 11.07 23.74
CA ARG A 281 10.59 9.84 23.30
C ARG A 281 9.22 10.12 22.72
N ASP A 282 8.42 10.96 23.39
CA ASP A 282 7.09 11.37 22.88
C ASP A 282 7.20 12.07 21.52
N ALA A 283 8.21 12.90 21.31
CA ALA A 283 8.47 13.57 20.03
C ALA A 283 8.84 12.56 18.93
N GLN A 284 9.67 11.58 19.23
CA GLN A 284 10.05 10.53 18.29
C GLN A 284 8.87 9.59 17.97
N GLU A 285 8.04 9.25 18.97
CA GLU A 285 6.82 8.48 18.76
C GLU A 285 5.88 9.19 17.78
N LEU A 286 5.71 10.49 17.95
CA LEU A 286 4.89 11.32 17.07
C LEU A 286 5.40 11.33 15.62
N GLU A 287 6.72 11.43 15.42
CA GLU A 287 7.34 11.42 14.09
C GLU A 287 7.14 10.09 13.35
N LEU A 288 7.01 8.98 14.07
CA LEU A 288 6.74 7.66 13.49
C LEU A 288 5.24 7.43 13.24
N LEU A 289 4.36 7.89 14.12
CA LEU A 289 2.92 7.62 14.05
C LEU A 289 2.25 8.33 12.87
N ALA A 290 2.60 9.57 12.58
CA ALA A 290 1.96 10.31 11.49
C ALA A 290 2.16 9.62 10.12
N PRO A 291 3.39 9.28 9.68
CA PRO A 291 3.58 8.54 8.44
C PRO A 291 3.04 7.10 8.49
N LEU A 292 2.97 6.47 9.67
CA LEU A 292 2.37 5.14 9.83
C LEU A 292 0.85 5.18 9.58
N GLY A 293 0.17 6.18 10.10
CA GLY A 293 -1.27 6.37 9.86
C GLY A 293 -1.59 6.53 8.38
N THR A 294 -0.83 7.37 7.67
CA THR A 294 -0.99 7.54 6.22
C THR A 294 -0.61 6.30 5.41
N ALA A 295 0.38 5.51 5.85
CA ALA A 295 0.71 4.23 5.21
C ALA A 295 -0.42 3.20 5.38
N TYR A 296 -1.09 3.16 6.54
CA TYR A 296 -2.29 2.33 6.72
C TYR A 296 -3.44 2.78 5.80
N ILE A 297 -3.69 4.09 5.66
CA ILE A 297 -4.70 4.60 4.74
C ILE A 297 -4.42 4.13 3.31
N ALA A 298 -3.19 4.30 2.83
CA ALA A 298 -2.82 3.96 1.46
C ALA A 298 -2.90 2.44 1.18
N SER A 299 -2.47 1.60 2.14
CA SER A 299 -2.42 0.15 1.95
C SER A 299 -3.73 -0.58 2.27
N ARG A 300 -4.49 -0.11 3.29
CA ARG A 300 -5.67 -0.80 3.83
C ARG A 300 -6.97 -0.03 3.67
N GLY A 301 -6.88 1.21 3.23
CA GLY A 301 -8.00 2.13 3.07
C GLY A 301 -8.23 3.02 4.30
N TYR A 302 -8.91 4.11 4.08
CA TYR A 302 -9.19 5.14 5.10
C TYR A 302 -9.93 4.61 6.35
N ALA A 303 -10.84 3.64 6.18
CA ALA A 303 -11.65 3.11 7.27
C ALA A 303 -10.99 1.99 8.08
N ALA A 304 -9.74 1.62 7.75
CA ALA A 304 -9.04 0.55 8.43
C ALA A 304 -8.98 0.75 9.95
N PRO A 305 -9.16 -0.31 10.74
CA PRO A 305 -9.27 -0.21 12.20
C PRO A 305 -8.00 0.34 12.87
N GLU A 306 -6.84 0.20 12.23
CA GLU A 306 -5.56 0.68 12.74
C GLU A 306 -5.40 2.21 12.62
N VAL A 307 -6.06 2.85 11.66
CA VAL A 307 -5.90 4.28 11.35
C VAL A 307 -6.33 5.16 12.52
N GLY A 308 -7.54 4.94 13.05
CA GLY A 308 -8.07 5.75 14.13
C GLY A 308 -7.19 5.77 15.38
N PRO A 309 -6.81 4.60 15.96
CA PRO A 309 -5.96 4.52 17.14
C PRO A 309 -4.60 5.20 16.96
N VAL A 310 -3.96 5.05 15.79
CA VAL A 310 -2.67 5.67 15.48
C VAL A 310 -2.75 7.19 15.52
N PHE A 311 -3.72 7.78 14.82
CA PHE A 311 -3.88 9.24 14.82
C PHE A 311 -4.39 9.80 16.15
N GLN A 312 -5.25 9.06 16.89
CA GLN A 312 -5.66 9.47 18.23
C GLN A 312 -4.47 9.50 19.20
N ARG A 313 -3.58 8.50 19.15
CA ARG A 313 -2.35 8.49 19.94
C ARG A 313 -1.42 9.65 19.54
N ALA A 314 -1.26 9.88 18.24
CA ALA A 314 -0.47 11.01 17.73
C ALA A 314 -1.02 12.36 18.21
N ARG A 315 -2.35 12.54 18.26
CA ARG A 315 -2.99 13.77 18.80
C ARG A 315 -2.66 14.00 20.28
N GLN A 316 -2.80 12.94 21.11
CA GLN A 316 -2.46 13.02 22.53
C GLN A 316 -1.01 13.42 22.78
N LEU A 317 -0.08 12.86 21.97
CA LEU A 317 1.34 13.20 22.04
C LEU A 317 1.60 14.65 21.62
N CYS A 318 0.95 15.10 20.55
CA CYS A 318 1.07 16.47 20.06
C CYS A 318 0.66 17.51 21.09
N GLU A 319 -0.43 17.24 21.82
CA GLU A 319 -0.92 18.07 22.91
C GLU A 319 0.09 18.11 24.08
N ARG A 320 0.73 16.98 24.42
CA ARG A 320 1.75 16.89 25.48
C ARG A 320 3.06 17.59 25.14
N VAL A 321 3.53 17.40 23.90
CA VAL A 321 4.83 17.92 23.43
C VAL A 321 4.74 19.42 23.04
N GLY A 322 3.55 19.92 22.78
CA GLY A 322 3.33 21.33 22.39
C GLY A 322 3.81 21.67 20.98
N LYS A 323 4.03 20.68 20.11
CA LYS A 323 4.46 20.85 18.71
C LYS A 323 3.26 21.13 17.80
N LEU A 324 2.77 22.36 17.77
CA LEU A 324 1.61 22.79 16.99
C LEU A 324 1.70 22.52 15.47
N PRO A 325 2.85 22.72 14.79
CA PRO A 325 2.90 22.47 13.35
C PRO A 325 2.60 21.03 12.93
N ASN A 326 2.93 20.06 13.79
CA ASN A 326 2.71 18.64 13.53
C ASN A 326 1.26 18.20 13.81
N LEU A 327 0.45 19.06 14.38
CA LEU A 327 -0.94 18.74 14.75
C LEU A 327 -1.87 18.71 13.53
N PHE A 328 -1.63 19.56 12.53
CA PHE A 328 -2.50 19.63 11.35
C PHE A 328 -2.58 18.32 10.54
N PRO A 329 -1.47 17.65 10.17
CA PRO A 329 -1.52 16.34 9.50
C PRO A 329 -2.28 15.26 10.30
N ILE A 330 -2.22 15.36 11.63
CA ILE A 330 -2.93 14.45 12.54
C ILE A 330 -4.44 14.74 12.53
N ILE A 331 -4.83 16.01 12.58
CA ILE A 331 -6.24 16.42 12.45
C ILE A 331 -6.80 15.96 11.11
N LEU A 332 -6.03 16.14 10.02
CA LEU A 332 -6.40 15.68 8.69
C LEU A 332 -6.61 14.17 8.68
N GLY A 333 -5.68 13.36 9.19
CA GLY A 333 -5.81 11.91 9.24
C GLY A 333 -7.00 11.42 10.08
N ILE A 334 -7.29 12.09 11.22
CA ILE A 334 -8.49 11.81 12.03
C ILE A 334 -9.74 12.16 11.23
N TRP A 335 -9.74 13.30 10.55
CA TRP A 335 -10.86 13.75 9.71
C TRP A 335 -11.10 12.76 8.55
N GLU A 336 -10.07 12.34 7.82
CA GLU A 336 -10.16 11.34 6.74
C GLU A 336 -10.80 10.04 7.24
N TRP A 337 -10.32 9.52 8.39
CA TRP A 337 -10.84 8.30 8.98
C TRP A 337 -12.32 8.41 9.36
N HIS A 338 -12.71 9.54 9.96
CA HIS A 338 -14.10 9.78 10.33
C HIS A 338 -15.00 10.06 9.13
N THR A 339 -14.48 10.74 8.09
CA THR A 339 -15.19 11.03 6.84
C THR A 339 -15.62 9.74 6.17
N VAL A 340 -14.68 8.82 5.93
CA VAL A 340 -14.97 7.56 5.24
C VAL A 340 -15.87 6.64 6.07
N ARG A 341 -15.87 6.76 7.38
CA ARG A 341 -16.80 6.07 8.29
C ARG A 341 -18.17 6.77 8.47
N GLY A 342 -18.41 7.84 7.73
CA GLY A 342 -19.69 8.54 7.75
C GLY A 342 -19.93 9.45 8.96
N ASN A 343 -18.91 9.79 9.76
CA ASN A 343 -19.08 10.64 10.96
C ASN A 343 -19.03 12.13 10.59
N LEU A 344 -19.84 12.58 9.61
CA LEU A 344 -19.74 13.92 9.03
C LEU A 344 -19.99 15.08 10.00
N ARG A 345 -20.75 14.87 11.09
CA ARG A 345 -20.92 15.89 12.13
C ARG A 345 -19.61 16.19 12.87
N LEU A 346 -18.84 15.14 13.19
CA LEU A 346 -17.51 15.30 13.81
C LEU A 346 -16.52 15.90 12.79
N CYS A 347 -16.62 15.50 11.54
CA CYS A 347 -15.78 16.06 10.46
C CYS A 347 -15.97 17.56 10.29
N ALA A 348 -17.18 18.09 10.51
CA ALA A 348 -17.42 19.53 10.47
C ALA A 348 -16.66 20.29 11.56
N ASN A 349 -16.56 19.71 12.76
CA ASN A 349 -15.78 20.32 13.86
C ASN A 349 -14.26 20.25 13.57
N LEU A 350 -13.78 19.09 13.06
CA LEU A 350 -12.38 18.94 12.70
C LEU A 350 -11.97 19.84 11.52
N ALA A 351 -12.87 20.03 10.54
CA ALA A 351 -12.62 20.96 9.44
C ALA A 351 -12.56 22.43 9.92
N ALA A 352 -13.42 22.81 10.87
CA ALA A 352 -13.34 24.14 11.51
C ALA A 352 -12.03 24.32 12.29
N GLU A 353 -11.61 23.32 13.07
CA GLU A 353 -10.31 23.30 13.74
C GLU A 353 -9.15 23.43 12.74
N GLY A 354 -9.19 22.69 11.61
CA GLY A 354 -8.21 22.79 10.52
C GLY A 354 -8.12 24.18 9.91
N MET A 355 -9.24 24.85 9.68
CA MET A 355 -9.28 26.24 9.18
C MET A 355 -8.66 27.23 10.18
N GLU A 356 -8.94 27.10 11.49
CA GLU A 356 -8.30 27.92 12.52
C GLU A 356 -6.77 27.74 12.56
N PHE A 357 -6.30 26.50 12.30
CA PHE A 357 -4.87 26.22 12.17
C PHE A 357 -4.27 26.90 10.95
N ALA A 358 -4.93 26.81 9.79
CA ALA A 358 -4.49 27.45 8.56
C ALA A 358 -4.34 28.97 8.73
N ASP A 359 -5.32 29.60 9.36
CA ASP A 359 -5.30 31.04 9.62
C ASP A 359 -4.14 31.44 10.57
N ARG A 360 -3.84 30.64 11.59
CA ARG A 360 -2.76 30.92 12.56
C ARG A 360 -1.37 30.73 11.98
N LEU A 361 -1.17 29.67 11.16
CA LEU A 361 0.15 29.35 10.63
C LEU A 361 0.48 30.09 9.34
N ASN A 362 -0.52 30.61 8.64
CA ASN A 362 -0.40 31.32 7.36
C ASN A 362 0.41 30.51 6.33
N ASP A 363 0.25 29.18 6.34
CA ASP A 363 0.90 28.27 5.42
C ASP A 363 -0.06 27.92 4.27
N PRO A 364 0.30 28.21 3.01
CA PRO A 364 -0.60 27.98 1.87
C PRO A 364 -1.04 26.53 1.70
N GLY A 365 -0.21 25.57 2.08
CA GLY A 365 -0.56 24.19 1.94
C GLY A 365 -1.50 23.70 3.03
N ILE A 366 -1.26 24.09 4.26
CA ILE A 366 -2.20 23.83 5.35
C ILE A 366 -3.56 24.44 4.99
N LEU A 367 -3.56 25.65 4.43
CA LEU A 367 -4.81 26.29 4.00
C LEU A 367 -5.52 25.49 2.90
N MET A 368 -4.77 24.95 1.94
CA MET A 368 -5.35 24.13 0.85
C MET A 368 -6.02 22.86 1.39
N GLU A 369 -5.37 22.15 2.30
CA GLU A 369 -5.95 20.94 2.92
C GLU A 369 -7.10 21.27 3.88
N ALA A 370 -7.02 22.37 4.60
CA ALA A 370 -8.14 22.83 5.41
C ALA A 370 -9.36 23.21 4.56
N LEU A 371 -9.15 23.85 3.41
CA LEU A 371 -10.21 24.13 2.43
C LEU A 371 -10.77 22.83 1.84
N PHE A 372 -9.94 21.83 1.59
CA PHE A 372 -10.38 20.50 1.15
C PHE A 372 -11.27 19.85 2.22
N MET A 373 -10.82 19.76 3.49
CA MET A 373 -11.60 19.20 4.58
C MET A 373 -12.98 19.88 4.72
N ALA A 374 -12.99 21.21 4.70
CA ALA A 374 -14.22 21.99 4.82
C ALA A 374 -15.14 21.77 3.62
N GLY A 375 -14.61 21.85 2.40
CA GLY A 375 -15.36 21.70 1.16
C GLY A 375 -15.93 20.29 1.02
N GLU A 376 -15.19 19.24 1.32
CA GLU A 376 -15.67 17.87 1.18
C GLU A 376 -16.74 17.54 2.24
N THR A 377 -16.56 18.00 3.47
CA THR A 377 -17.60 17.89 4.51
C THR A 377 -18.89 18.60 4.10
N MET A 378 -18.80 19.81 3.52
CA MET A 378 -19.96 20.56 2.99
C MET A 378 -20.62 19.82 1.82
N LEU A 379 -19.85 19.27 0.86
CA LEU A 379 -20.34 18.52 -0.30
C LEU A 379 -21.21 17.35 0.15
N TYR A 380 -20.72 16.48 1.03
CA TYR A 380 -21.50 15.32 1.48
C TYR A 380 -22.73 15.71 2.31
N ARG A 381 -22.68 16.84 3.01
CA ARG A 381 -23.81 17.40 3.73
C ARG A 381 -24.75 18.22 2.82
N ALA A 382 -24.49 18.23 1.51
CA ALA A 382 -25.27 18.90 0.46
C ALA A 382 -25.27 20.43 0.50
N ASP A 383 -24.26 21.06 1.08
CA ASP A 383 -23.97 22.49 0.86
C ASP A 383 -23.05 22.64 -0.37
N PHE A 384 -23.61 22.42 -1.56
CA PHE A 384 -22.84 22.41 -2.81
C PHE A 384 -22.28 23.80 -3.17
N ALA A 385 -22.95 24.87 -2.81
CA ALA A 385 -22.48 26.22 -3.08
C ALA A 385 -21.29 26.59 -2.19
N GLY A 386 -21.38 26.33 -0.87
CA GLY A 386 -20.28 26.52 0.05
C GLY A 386 -19.07 25.65 -0.29
N ALA A 387 -19.30 24.38 -0.63
CA ALA A 387 -18.25 23.45 -1.05
C ALA A 387 -17.52 23.93 -2.32
N ARG A 388 -18.28 24.34 -3.36
CA ARG A 388 -17.72 24.93 -4.58
C ARG A 388 -16.78 26.08 -4.29
N ASP A 389 -17.19 27.01 -3.42
CA ASP A 389 -16.40 28.21 -3.11
C ASP A 389 -15.08 27.84 -2.40
N ARG A 390 -15.11 26.84 -1.49
CA ARG A 390 -13.92 26.32 -0.83
C ARG A 390 -12.97 25.67 -1.83
N PHE A 391 -13.47 24.77 -2.67
CA PHE A 391 -12.65 24.11 -3.67
C PHE A 391 -12.14 25.07 -4.76
N ALA A 392 -12.94 26.03 -5.21
CA ALA A 392 -12.48 27.03 -6.16
C ALA A 392 -11.35 27.90 -5.59
N THR A 393 -11.44 28.27 -4.31
CA THR A 393 -10.36 29.00 -3.61
C THR A 393 -9.10 28.16 -3.53
N ALA A 394 -9.19 26.88 -3.15
CA ALA A 394 -8.05 25.96 -3.09
C ALA A 394 -7.41 25.77 -4.47
N VAL A 395 -8.21 25.55 -5.50
CA VAL A 395 -7.73 25.38 -6.90
C VAL A 395 -7.01 26.63 -7.42
N ALA A 396 -7.52 27.83 -7.08
CA ALA A 396 -6.90 29.09 -7.49
C ALA A 396 -5.53 29.35 -6.83
N GLN A 397 -5.28 28.78 -5.66
CA GLN A 397 -4.03 28.90 -4.92
C GLN A 397 -3.02 27.80 -5.27
N TYR A 398 -3.42 26.76 -5.99
CA TYR A 398 -2.56 25.65 -6.35
C TYR A 398 -1.49 26.07 -7.36
N ASP A 399 -0.21 26.04 -6.97
CA ASP A 399 0.92 26.30 -7.87
C ASP A 399 1.43 24.96 -8.46
N ASP A 400 1.31 24.82 -9.77
CA ASP A 400 1.81 23.68 -10.53
C ASP A 400 3.32 23.46 -10.41
N ARG A 401 4.09 24.49 -10.04
CA ARG A 401 5.57 24.44 -9.92
C ARG A 401 6.04 23.78 -8.63
N ASP A 402 5.20 23.73 -7.59
CA ASP A 402 5.53 23.14 -6.30
C ASP A 402 4.90 21.75 -6.07
N ARG A 403 4.55 21.04 -7.15
CA ARG A 403 3.84 19.74 -7.14
C ARG A 403 4.44 18.69 -6.21
N THR A 404 5.75 18.71 -6.00
CA THR A 404 6.47 17.67 -5.27
C THR A 404 6.89 18.07 -3.85
N LYS A 405 6.86 19.35 -3.52
CA LYS A 405 7.40 19.83 -2.22
C LYS A 405 6.39 19.84 -1.10
N PHE A 406 5.09 19.95 -1.43
CA PHE A 406 4.10 20.37 -0.46
C PHE A 406 3.73 19.31 0.58
N TRP A 407 3.78 18.00 0.23
CA TRP A 407 3.17 16.98 1.12
C TRP A 407 3.85 15.60 1.10
N ALA A 408 5.03 15.47 0.56
CA ALA A 408 5.80 14.22 0.62
C ALA A 408 5.90 13.74 2.08
N GLY A 409 5.10 12.77 2.43
CA GLY A 409 5.14 12.14 3.74
C GLY A 409 3.99 12.46 4.70
N HIS A 410 3.12 13.43 4.43
CA HIS A 410 2.07 13.86 5.36
C HIS A 410 0.63 13.54 4.93
N THR A 411 0.38 13.34 3.64
CA THR A 411 -0.94 12.98 3.10
C THR A 411 -0.88 11.76 2.20
N SER A 412 -2.03 11.10 1.99
CA SER A 412 -2.17 9.99 1.06
C SER A 412 -2.47 10.42 -0.38
N HIS A 413 -2.74 11.71 -0.63
CA HIS A 413 -3.24 12.25 -1.89
C HIS A 413 -2.63 13.61 -2.23
N ASN A 414 -2.86 14.09 -3.45
CA ASN A 414 -2.50 15.44 -3.88
C ASN A 414 -3.72 16.37 -3.80
N ALA A 415 -3.65 17.42 -2.98
CA ALA A 415 -4.74 18.35 -2.73
C ALA A 415 -5.25 19.06 -3.99
N GLY A 416 -4.36 19.34 -4.95
CA GLY A 416 -4.76 19.93 -6.24
C GLY A 416 -5.65 19.00 -7.07
N VAL A 417 -5.43 17.68 -6.97
CA VAL A 417 -6.27 16.66 -7.61
C VAL A 417 -7.59 16.53 -6.88
N THR A 418 -7.56 16.35 -5.54
CA THR A 418 -8.78 16.13 -4.75
C THR A 418 -9.74 17.32 -4.78
N CYS A 419 -9.23 18.55 -4.66
CA CYS A 419 -10.06 19.74 -4.75
C CYS A 419 -10.74 19.91 -6.14
N ARG A 420 -10.02 19.62 -7.25
CA ARG A 420 -10.62 19.66 -8.60
C ARG A 420 -11.64 18.57 -8.82
N SER A 421 -11.41 17.37 -8.26
CA SER A 421 -12.36 16.26 -8.29
C SER A 421 -13.71 16.65 -7.69
N ASN A 422 -13.67 17.13 -6.48
CA ASN A 422 -14.86 17.51 -5.73
C ASN A 422 -15.54 18.79 -6.30
N LEU A 423 -14.74 19.75 -6.80
CA LEU A 423 -15.28 20.92 -7.51
C LEU A 423 -16.12 20.51 -8.70
N ALA A 424 -15.69 19.52 -9.48
CA ALA A 424 -16.44 19.03 -10.64
C ALA A 424 -17.81 18.46 -10.22
N VAL A 425 -17.87 17.72 -9.12
CA VAL A 425 -19.14 17.19 -8.57
C VAL A 425 -20.05 18.34 -8.11
N CYS A 426 -19.52 19.33 -7.40
CA CYS A 426 -20.29 20.52 -6.97
C CYS A 426 -20.88 21.28 -8.16
N LEU A 427 -20.09 21.50 -9.22
CA LEU A 427 -20.52 22.19 -10.44
C LEU A 427 -21.68 21.47 -11.10
N TRP A 428 -21.65 20.13 -11.18
CA TRP A 428 -22.74 19.34 -11.72
C TRP A 428 -24.04 19.54 -10.90
N HIS A 429 -23.97 19.44 -9.58
CA HIS A 429 -25.13 19.67 -8.71
C HIS A 429 -25.75 21.06 -8.93
N LEU A 430 -24.91 22.08 -9.06
CA LEU A 430 -25.33 23.47 -9.23
C LEU A 430 -25.87 23.80 -10.65
N GLY A 431 -25.85 22.82 -11.57
CA GLY A 431 -26.37 22.98 -12.93
C GLY A 431 -25.37 23.55 -13.94
N TYR A 432 -24.06 23.28 -13.71
CA TYR A 432 -22.96 23.63 -14.63
C TYR A 432 -22.25 22.39 -15.17
N PRO A 433 -22.92 21.53 -15.95
CA PRO A 433 -22.36 20.23 -16.35
C PRO A 433 -21.20 20.35 -17.35
N ASP A 434 -21.13 21.39 -18.22
CA ASP A 434 -19.99 21.56 -19.13
C ASP A 434 -18.72 21.97 -18.34
N GLN A 435 -18.88 22.86 -17.35
CA GLN A 435 -17.80 23.23 -16.44
C GLN A 435 -17.36 22.05 -15.58
N ALA A 436 -18.29 21.22 -15.12
CA ALA A 436 -18.00 20.00 -14.36
C ALA A 436 -17.15 19.03 -15.19
N LEU A 437 -17.55 18.74 -16.42
CA LEU A 437 -16.79 17.86 -17.33
C LEU A 437 -15.43 18.46 -17.73
N LYS A 438 -15.33 19.79 -17.85
CA LYS A 438 -14.06 20.48 -18.09
C LYS A 438 -13.13 20.31 -16.87
N ALA A 439 -13.61 20.59 -15.66
CA ALA A 439 -12.84 20.43 -14.42
C ALA A 439 -12.36 18.98 -14.25
N ASN A 440 -13.19 17.99 -14.58
CA ASN A 440 -12.80 16.58 -14.56
C ASN A 440 -11.67 16.25 -15.54
N ARG A 441 -11.68 16.80 -16.75
CA ARG A 441 -10.59 16.60 -17.72
C ARG A 441 -9.28 17.22 -17.22
N GLU A 442 -9.32 18.44 -16.70
CA GLU A 442 -8.15 19.14 -16.12
C GLU A 442 -7.60 18.39 -14.92
N MET A 443 -8.45 17.89 -14.03
CA MET A 443 -8.09 17.07 -12.89
C MET A 443 -7.39 15.77 -13.32
N ARG A 444 -7.90 15.03 -14.31
CA ARG A 444 -7.25 13.80 -14.82
C ARG A 444 -5.88 14.08 -15.44
N GLN A 445 -5.72 15.20 -16.15
CA GLN A 445 -4.43 15.63 -16.69
C GLN A 445 -3.43 15.90 -15.56
N LEU A 446 -3.86 16.62 -14.53
CA LEU A 446 -3.03 16.89 -13.35
C LEU A 446 -2.66 15.59 -12.64
N ALA A 447 -3.60 14.69 -12.39
CA ALA A 447 -3.35 13.42 -11.68
C ALA A 447 -2.28 12.56 -12.39
N ARG A 448 -2.32 12.51 -13.73
CA ARG A 448 -1.27 11.84 -14.51
C ARG A 448 0.07 12.58 -14.47
N ALA A 449 0.07 13.91 -14.45
CA ALA A 449 1.29 14.71 -14.40
C ALA A 449 1.99 14.67 -13.02
N VAL A 450 1.23 14.43 -11.95
CA VAL A 450 1.76 14.28 -10.58
C VAL A 450 2.49 12.94 -10.41
N ASP A 451 2.14 11.92 -11.20
CA ASP A 451 2.73 10.56 -11.17
C ASP A 451 2.67 9.92 -9.78
N HIS A 452 1.51 10.06 -9.10
CA HIS A 452 1.26 9.50 -7.80
C HIS A 452 0.07 8.52 -7.86
N PRO A 453 0.30 7.20 -7.75
CA PRO A 453 -0.72 6.17 -8.01
C PRO A 453 -2.01 6.35 -7.20
N PHE A 454 -1.89 6.69 -5.91
CA PHE A 454 -3.07 6.89 -5.06
C PHE A 454 -3.91 8.10 -5.50
N SER A 455 -3.27 9.22 -5.87
CA SER A 455 -3.98 10.39 -6.41
C SER A 455 -4.64 10.10 -7.74
N LEU A 456 -4.04 9.26 -8.58
CA LEU A 456 -4.64 8.84 -9.85
C LEU A 456 -5.84 7.93 -9.63
N ALA A 457 -5.77 6.98 -8.69
CA ALA A 457 -6.92 6.15 -8.31
C ALA A 457 -8.09 7.01 -7.78
N TYR A 458 -7.81 7.98 -6.90
CA TYR A 458 -8.79 8.96 -6.42
C TYR A 458 -9.44 9.74 -7.59
N ALA A 459 -8.64 10.20 -8.53
CA ALA A 459 -9.11 10.94 -9.71
C ALA A 459 -10.02 10.10 -10.61
N LEU A 460 -9.68 8.83 -10.82
CA LEU A 460 -10.47 7.90 -11.61
C LEU A 460 -11.80 7.55 -10.94
N HIS A 461 -11.79 7.33 -9.62
CA HIS A 461 -12.99 7.16 -8.81
C HIS A 461 -13.97 8.34 -8.99
N HIS A 462 -13.49 9.57 -8.83
CA HIS A 462 -14.33 10.78 -9.01
C HIS A 462 -14.75 10.98 -10.45
N THR A 463 -13.96 10.55 -11.43
CA THR A 463 -14.36 10.51 -12.83
C THR A 463 -15.54 9.56 -13.03
N GLY A 464 -15.46 8.33 -12.45
CA GLY A 464 -16.56 7.37 -12.46
C GLY A 464 -17.82 7.95 -11.83
N TRP A 465 -17.70 8.58 -10.68
CA TRP A 465 -18.81 9.22 -9.96
C TRP A 465 -19.48 10.34 -10.77
N LEU A 466 -18.69 11.32 -11.26
CA LEU A 466 -19.23 12.41 -12.08
C LEU A 466 -19.85 11.91 -13.38
N CYS A 467 -19.18 11.00 -14.09
CA CYS A 467 -19.69 10.44 -15.35
C CYS A 467 -20.96 9.62 -15.13
N GLN A 468 -21.11 8.93 -14.01
CA GLN A 468 -22.34 8.27 -13.61
C GLN A 468 -23.48 9.31 -13.43
N TYR A 469 -23.20 10.41 -12.77
CA TYR A 469 -24.16 11.52 -12.64
C TYR A 469 -24.52 12.13 -13.99
N CYS A 470 -23.56 12.23 -14.89
CA CYS A 470 -23.81 12.70 -16.27
C CYS A 470 -24.44 11.64 -17.18
N ARG A 471 -24.69 10.41 -16.70
CA ARG A 471 -25.22 9.26 -17.46
C ARG A 471 -24.33 8.84 -18.65
N LEU A 472 -23.02 8.96 -18.49
CA LEU A 472 -22.01 8.62 -19.50
C LEU A 472 -21.42 7.23 -19.20
N GLY A 473 -22.17 6.16 -19.53
CA GLY A 473 -21.86 4.79 -19.14
C GLY A 473 -20.51 4.27 -19.65
N ALA A 474 -20.12 4.62 -20.88
CA ALA A 474 -18.83 4.21 -21.44
C ALA A 474 -17.65 4.84 -20.70
N GLU A 475 -17.74 6.12 -20.33
CA GLU A 475 -16.74 6.86 -19.59
C GLU A 475 -16.62 6.35 -18.14
N VAL A 476 -17.75 5.99 -17.51
CA VAL A 476 -17.75 5.34 -16.17
C VAL A 476 -16.95 4.05 -16.23
N ARG A 477 -17.24 3.19 -17.19
CA ARG A 477 -16.59 1.88 -17.35
C ARG A 477 -15.09 2.04 -17.63
N ALA A 478 -14.71 2.93 -18.55
CA ALA A 478 -13.30 3.17 -18.87
C ALA A 478 -12.50 3.68 -17.66
N ALA A 479 -13.07 4.59 -16.87
CA ALA A 479 -12.42 5.08 -15.64
C ALA A 479 -12.29 3.97 -14.58
N ALA A 480 -13.33 3.16 -14.42
CA ALA A 480 -13.36 2.05 -13.46
C ALA A 480 -12.35 0.94 -13.80
N GLU A 481 -12.22 0.58 -15.09
CA GLU A 481 -11.24 -0.41 -15.55
C GLU A 481 -9.80 0.06 -15.28
N GLU A 482 -9.49 1.35 -15.54
CA GLU A 482 -8.19 1.96 -15.22
C GLU A 482 -7.96 1.99 -13.67
N GLU A 483 -8.98 2.34 -12.88
CA GLU A 483 -8.95 2.34 -11.41
C GLU A 483 -8.63 0.95 -10.86
N ILE A 484 -9.30 -0.11 -11.34
CA ILE A 484 -9.05 -1.50 -10.95
C ILE A 484 -7.61 -1.93 -11.28
N ALA A 485 -7.11 -1.57 -12.46
CA ALA A 485 -5.76 -1.92 -12.87
C ALA A 485 -4.71 -1.34 -11.91
N ILE A 486 -4.79 -0.04 -11.62
CA ILE A 486 -3.90 0.62 -10.66
C ILE A 486 -4.07 0.05 -9.25
N ALA A 487 -5.32 -0.13 -8.81
CA ALA A 487 -5.61 -0.66 -7.48
C ALA A 487 -5.09 -2.10 -7.29
N THR A 488 -5.10 -2.91 -8.33
CA THR A 488 -4.54 -4.27 -8.33
C THR A 488 -3.03 -4.24 -8.26
N GLU A 489 -2.38 -3.40 -9.07
CA GLU A 489 -0.92 -3.25 -9.09
C GLU A 489 -0.38 -2.74 -7.75
N GLN A 490 -1.06 -1.77 -7.14
CA GLN A 490 -0.62 -1.10 -5.91
C GLN A 490 -1.19 -1.73 -4.62
N GLY A 491 -2.12 -2.67 -4.73
CA GLY A 491 -2.76 -3.30 -3.56
C GLY A 491 -3.79 -2.41 -2.85
N PHE A 492 -4.44 -1.47 -3.55
CA PHE A 492 -5.42 -0.53 -2.98
C PHE A 492 -6.81 -1.15 -2.89
N ALA A 493 -7.09 -1.87 -1.81
CA ALA A 493 -8.32 -2.65 -1.65
C ALA A 493 -9.61 -1.81 -1.80
N LEU A 494 -9.65 -0.58 -1.26
CA LEU A 494 -10.80 0.32 -1.35
C LEU A 494 -11.09 0.73 -2.81
N TRP A 495 -10.06 1.15 -3.53
CA TRP A 495 -10.20 1.57 -4.93
C TRP A 495 -10.54 0.39 -5.85
N HIS A 496 -10.06 -0.81 -5.53
CA HIS A 496 -10.48 -2.01 -6.25
C HIS A 496 -11.98 -2.31 -6.05
N ALA A 497 -12.50 -2.13 -4.84
CA ALA A 497 -13.92 -2.33 -4.54
C ALA A 497 -14.80 -1.30 -5.27
N THR A 498 -14.43 -0.01 -5.23
CA THR A 498 -15.17 1.06 -5.90
C THR A 498 -15.10 0.95 -7.43
N GLY A 499 -13.94 0.65 -7.99
CA GLY A 499 -13.79 0.40 -9.42
C GLY A 499 -14.66 -0.78 -9.90
N THR A 500 -14.73 -1.88 -9.12
CA THR A 500 -15.62 -3.02 -9.41
C THR A 500 -17.08 -2.57 -9.42
N PHE A 501 -17.50 -1.75 -8.45
CA PHE A 501 -18.85 -1.18 -8.39
C PHE A 501 -19.15 -0.29 -9.59
N PHE A 502 -18.24 0.64 -9.93
CA PHE A 502 -18.43 1.54 -11.08
C PHE A 502 -18.42 0.82 -12.43
N THR A 503 -17.70 -0.29 -12.56
CA THR A 503 -17.81 -1.15 -13.77
C THR A 503 -19.26 -1.61 -13.94
N GLY A 504 -19.88 -2.13 -12.87
CA GLY A 504 -21.28 -2.50 -12.87
C GLY A 504 -22.22 -1.30 -13.12
N ALA A 505 -21.94 -0.13 -12.53
CA ALA A 505 -22.72 1.08 -12.75
C ALA A 505 -22.65 1.57 -14.21
N GLY A 506 -21.49 1.49 -14.85
CA GLY A 506 -21.30 1.80 -16.27
C GLY A 506 -22.09 0.85 -17.17
N MET A 507 -22.05 -0.46 -16.88
CA MET A 507 -22.85 -1.48 -17.58
C MET A 507 -24.36 -1.24 -17.43
N LEU A 508 -24.82 -0.91 -16.22
CA LEU A 508 -26.22 -0.57 -15.97
C LEU A 508 -26.69 0.61 -16.84
N LEU A 509 -25.86 1.66 -16.95
CA LEU A 509 -26.16 2.82 -17.82
C LEU A 509 -26.16 2.47 -19.32
N GLN A 510 -25.48 1.42 -19.73
CA GLN A 510 -25.44 0.89 -21.09
C GLN A 510 -26.58 -0.13 -21.37
N GLY A 511 -27.39 -0.46 -20.36
CA GLY A 511 -28.48 -1.41 -20.46
C GLY A 511 -28.10 -2.88 -20.29
N GLU A 512 -26.87 -3.16 -19.86
CA GLU A 512 -26.32 -4.50 -19.62
C GLU A 512 -26.64 -4.96 -18.17
N LEU A 513 -27.95 -5.09 -17.86
CA LEU A 513 -28.44 -5.29 -16.49
C LEU A 513 -27.98 -6.63 -15.85
N GLU A 514 -27.98 -7.73 -16.63
CA GLU A 514 -27.66 -9.06 -16.14
C GLU A 514 -26.18 -9.15 -15.71
N GLU A 515 -25.28 -8.51 -16.46
CA GLU A 515 -23.84 -8.44 -16.17
C GLU A 515 -23.52 -7.39 -15.10
N ALA A 516 -24.30 -6.30 -15.04
CA ALA A 516 -24.09 -5.20 -14.09
C ALA A 516 -24.34 -5.62 -12.65
N LEU A 517 -25.44 -6.33 -12.38
CA LEU A 517 -25.92 -6.62 -11.03
C LEU A 517 -24.91 -7.43 -10.17
N PRO A 518 -24.26 -8.50 -10.69
CA PRO A 518 -23.22 -9.20 -9.94
C PRO A 518 -22.03 -8.30 -9.57
N LEU A 519 -21.62 -7.37 -10.44
CA LEU A 519 -20.50 -6.47 -10.19
C LEU A 519 -20.86 -5.39 -9.16
N LEU A 520 -22.08 -4.84 -9.23
CA LEU A 520 -22.59 -3.90 -8.23
C LEU A 520 -22.58 -4.54 -6.83
N LEU A 521 -23.09 -5.78 -6.70
CA LEU A 521 -23.09 -6.51 -5.44
C LEU A 521 -21.69 -6.82 -4.94
N LYS A 522 -20.80 -7.33 -5.80
CA LYS A 522 -19.41 -7.66 -5.45
C LYS A 522 -18.65 -6.41 -4.98
N GLY A 523 -18.80 -5.30 -5.70
CA GLY A 523 -18.15 -4.04 -5.33
C GLY A 523 -18.66 -3.50 -3.99
N LEU A 524 -19.99 -3.50 -3.80
CA LEU A 524 -20.64 -3.06 -2.56
C LEU A 524 -20.22 -3.91 -1.35
N ASP A 525 -20.19 -5.23 -1.49
CA ASP A 525 -19.78 -6.14 -0.41
C ASP A 525 -18.31 -5.91 -0.01
N ALA A 526 -17.42 -5.77 -1.00
CA ALA A 526 -16.02 -5.46 -0.76
C ALA A 526 -15.84 -4.07 -0.11
N PHE A 527 -16.63 -3.09 -0.53
CA PHE A 527 -16.62 -1.75 0.07
C PHE A 527 -17.06 -1.78 1.53
N ARG A 528 -18.15 -2.47 1.86
CA ARG A 528 -18.62 -2.67 3.24
C ARG A 528 -17.59 -3.39 4.11
N ALA A 529 -16.93 -4.40 3.54
CA ALA A 529 -15.88 -5.15 4.23
C ALA A 529 -14.68 -4.30 4.64
N SER A 530 -14.43 -3.17 3.96
CA SER A 530 -13.40 -2.20 4.35
C SER A 530 -13.76 -1.38 5.59
N GLY A 531 -15.01 -1.42 6.04
CA GLY A 531 -15.54 -0.58 7.12
C GLY A 531 -15.92 0.84 6.69
N ALA A 532 -15.89 1.16 5.40
CA ALA A 532 -16.34 2.42 4.84
C ALA A 532 -17.87 2.50 4.80
N GLU A 533 -18.42 3.65 5.20
CA GLU A 533 -19.85 3.96 5.14
C GLU A 533 -20.16 5.15 4.21
N LEU A 534 -19.19 6.05 4.02
CA LEU A 534 -19.35 7.19 3.10
C LEU A 534 -19.64 6.70 1.68
N THR A 535 -20.54 7.37 0.99
CA THR A 535 -21.03 7.02 -0.37
C THR A 535 -21.90 5.75 -0.46
N LEU A 536 -22.13 5.02 0.64
CA LEU A 536 -23.12 3.92 0.64
C LEU A 536 -24.51 4.37 0.17
N PRO A 537 -25.05 5.56 0.55
CA PRO A 537 -26.32 6.05 0.01
C PRO A 537 -26.32 6.15 -1.52
N CYS A 538 -25.20 6.56 -2.13
CA CYS A 538 -25.04 6.62 -3.59
C CYS A 538 -25.01 5.22 -4.22
N GLN A 539 -24.23 4.30 -3.66
CA GLN A 539 -24.15 2.92 -4.14
C GLN A 539 -25.49 2.20 -4.02
N LEU A 540 -26.21 2.38 -2.92
CA LEU A 540 -27.53 1.81 -2.68
C LEU A 540 -28.60 2.40 -3.59
N SER A 541 -28.50 3.70 -3.98
CA SER A 541 -29.39 4.29 -4.96
C SER A 541 -29.22 3.63 -6.35
N THR A 542 -27.97 3.38 -6.76
CA THR A 542 -27.67 2.67 -8.01
C THR A 542 -28.16 1.22 -7.99
N LEU A 543 -27.95 0.52 -6.87
CA LEU A 543 -28.43 -0.84 -6.70
C LEU A 543 -29.96 -0.91 -6.66
N GLY A 544 -30.63 0.04 -5.99
CA GLY A 544 -32.08 0.17 -6.00
C GLY A 544 -32.64 0.40 -7.38
N GLN A 545 -31.98 1.21 -8.20
CA GLN A 545 -32.34 1.39 -9.61
C GLN A 545 -32.17 0.10 -10.41
N ALA A 546 -31.05 -0.61 -10.24
CA ALA A 546 -30.80 -1.89 -10.93
C ALA A 546 -31.83 -2.95 -10.55
N TYR A 547 -32.18 -3.08 -9.28
CA TYR A 547 -33.22 -3.99 -8.82
C TYR A 547 -34.61 -3.63 -9.34
N THR A 548 -34.93 -2.34 -9.42
CA THR A 548 -36.21 -1.88 -10.01
C THR A 548 -36.32 -2.28 -11.48
N GLN A 549 -35.21 -2.12 -12.25
CA GLN A 549 -35.15 -2.54 -13.66
C GLN A 549 -35.22 -4.07 -13.85
N ALA A 550 -34.81 -4.84 -12.82
CA ALA A 550 -34.86 -6.29 -12.79
C ALA A 550 -36.20 -6.84 -12.25
N ASP A 551 -37.20 -6.01 -12.01
CA ASP A 551 -38.48 -6.33 -11.35
C ASP A 551 -38.31 -6.94 -9.94
N ARG A 552 -37.16 -6.75 -9.29
CA ARG A 552 -36.83 -7.20 -7.93
C ARG A 552 -37.24 -6.13 -6.91
N PHE A 553 -38.52 -5.82 -6.85
CA PHE A 553 -39.04 -4.67 -6.10
C PHE A 553 -38.79 -4.72 -4.60
N ALA A 554 -38.83 -5.91 -3.98
CA ALA A 554 -38.54 -6.08 -2.55
C ALA A 554 -37.08 -5.70 -2.22
N ASP A 555 -36.14 -6.15 -3.05
CA ASP A 555 -34.70 -5.84 -2.92
C ASP A 555 -34.44 -4.35 -3.20
N ALA A 556 -35.12 -3.77 -4.20
CA ALA A 556 -35.04 -2.35 -4.52
C ALA A 556 -35.49 -1.49 -3.32
N ARG A 557 -36.62 -1.86 -2.71
CA ARG A 557 -37.16 -1.16 -1.55
C ARG A 557 -36.17 -1.22 -0.39
N GLN A 558 -35.63 -2.39 -0.07
CA GLN A 558 -34.66 -2.59 0.99
C GLN A 558 -33.41 -1.70 0.75
N ALA A 559 -32.85 -1.70 -0.46
CA ALA A 559 -31.66 -0.90 -0.78
C ALA A 559 -31.93 0.62 -0.65
N LEU A 560 -33.06 1.10 -1.15
CA LEU A 560 -33.41 2.53 -1.08
C LEU A 560 -33.73 2.98 0.36
N ASP A 561 -34.40 2.13 1.16
CA ASP A 561 -34.70 2.41 2.56
C ASP A 561 -33.40 2.43 3.40
N GLU A 562 -32.49 1.47 3.19
CA GLU A 562 -31.18 1.48 3.82
C GLU A 562 -30.36 2.73 3.44
N GLY A 563 -30.36 3.11 2.14
CA GLY A 563 -29.70 4.30 1.67
C GLY A 563 -30.20 5.58 2.37
N LEU A 564 -31.52 5.76 2.52
CA LEU A 564 -32.10 6.89 3.24
C LEU A 564 -31.77 6.86 4.74
N ALA A 565 -31.80 5.66 5.36
CA ALA A 565 -31.44 5.52 6.79
C ALA A 565 -29.97 5.89 7.04
N LEU A 566 -29.05 5.46 6.18
CA LEU A 566 -27.63 5.83 6.26
C LEU A 566 -27.42 7.34 6.00
N ALA A 567 -28.10 7.92 5.00
CA ALA A 567 -28.04 9.34 4.74
C ALA A 567 -28.44 10.17 5.97
N GLN A 568 -29.44 9.73 6.73
CA GLN A 568 -29.86 10.38 7.97
C GLN A 568 -28.88 10.13 9.13
N LYS A 569 -28.45 8.89 9.33
CA LYS A 569 -27.51 8.48 10.37
C LYS A 569 -26.20 9.30 10.29
N ASN A 570 -25.63 9.34 9.08
CA ASN A 570 -24.30 9.88 8.80
C ASN A 570 -24.31 11.38 8.51
N ASP A 571 -25.49 11.99 8.40
CA ASP A 571 -25.70 13.37 7.90
C ASP A 571 -25.17 13.57 6.46
N GLU A 572 -25.16 12.49 5.68
CA GLU A 572 -24.75 12.44 4.27
C GLU A 572 -25.96 12.72 3.35
N ARG A 573 -26.16 13.98 3.01
CA ARG A 573 -27.38 14.45 2.37
C ARG A 573 -27.32 14.57 0.86
N CYS A 574 -26.14 14.47 0.25
CA CYS A 574 -25.92 14.72 -1.17
C CYS A 574 -26.78 13.83 -2.10
N GLN A 575 -27.14 12.61 -1.66
CA GLN A 575 -27.94 11.65 -2.44
C GLN A 575 -29.42 11.58 -2.03
N GLU A 576 -29.84 12.33 -1.00
CA GLU A 576 -31.18 12.20 -0.40
C GLU A 576 -32.30 12.48 -1.43
N ALA A 577 -32.15 13.50 -2.26
CA ALA A 577 -33.16 13.84 -3.29
C ALA A 577 -33.29 12.73 -4.35
N GLU A 578 -32.19 12.12 -4.77
CA GLU A 578 -32.22 11.03 -5.77
C GLU A 578 -32.81 9.74 -5.18
N LEU A 579 -32.45 9.39 -3.94
CA LEU A 579 -33.07 8.25 -3.25
C LEU A 579 -34.59 8.39 -3.14
N LEU A 580 -35.10 9.60 -2.82
CA LEU A 580 -36.53 9.87 -2.77
C LEU A 580 -37.16 9.76 -4.18
N ARG A 581 -36.50 10.29 -5.22
CA ARG A 581 -36.98 10.14 -6.62
C ARG A 581 -37.08 8.67 -7.03
N LEU A 582 -36.03 7.86 -6.74
CA LEU A 582 -36.03 6.44 -7.07
C LEU A 582 -37.11 5.65 -6.31
N LYS A 583 -37.42 6.04 -5.07
CA LYS A 583 -38.58 5.45 -4.36
C LYS A 583 -39.90 5.75 -5.06
N GLY A 584 -40.07 6.94 -5.60
CA GLY A 584 -41.26 7.29 -6.44
C GLY A 584 -41.32 6.43 -7.71
N GLU A 585 -40.19 6.25 -8.40
CA GLU A 585 -40.11 5.37 -9.58
C GLU A 585 -40.39 3.91 -9.23
N LEU A 586 -39.89 3.40 -8.12
CA LEU A 586 -40.15 2.05 -7.64
C LEU A 586 -41.64 1.83 -7.37
N VAL A 587 -42.30 2.77 -6.67
CA VAL A 587 -43.71 2.68 -6.33
C VAL A 587 -44.57 2.60 -7.62
N LEU A 588 -44.22 3.37 -8.67
CA LEU A 588 -44.91 3.31 -9.96
C LEU A 588 -44.61 2.02 -10.73
N ALA A 589 -43.40 1.46 -10.61
CA ALA A 589 -43.06 0.21 -11.25
C ALA A 589 -43.80 -0.98 -10.60
N GLU A 590 -43.99 -0.97 -9.28
CA GLU A 590 -44.75 -1.96 -8.57
C GLU A 590 -46.25 -1.94 -8.91
N SER A 591 -46.86 -0.75 -8.98
CA SER A 591 -48.30 -0.60 -9.32
C SER A 591 -48.60 0.83 -9.78
N ALA A 592 -49.21 0.93 -10.96
CA ALA A 592 -49.67 2.22 -11.51
C ALA A 592 -50.79 2.87 -10.64
N ASP A 593 -51.50 2.10 -9.81
CA ASP A 593 -52.52 2.62 -8.90
C ASP A 593 -51.97 3.44 -7.74
N GLN A 594 -50.66 3.31 -7.48
CA GLN A 594 -49.98 4.09 -6.44
C GLN A 594 -49.45 5.46 -6.90
N ALA A 595 -50.05 6.02 -7.95
CA ALA A 595 -49.64 7.31 -8.54
C ALA A 595 -49.57 8.45 -7.52
N ALA A 596 -50.51 8.53 -6.55
CA ALA A 596 -50.50 9.56 -5.51
C ALA A 596 -49.27 9.43 -4.54
N ALA A 597 -48.92 8.20 -4.13
CA ALA A 597 -47.78 7.98 -3.31
C ALA A 597 -46.44 8.29 -4.05
N ALA A 598 -46.38 7.97 -5.33
CA ALA A 598 -45.25 8.34 -6.18
C ALA A 598 -45.08 9.84 -6.34
N GLU A 599 -46.20 10.57 -6.54
CA GLU A 599 -46.20 12.02 -6.63
C GLU A 599 -45.71 12.67 -5.33
N ASP A 600 -46.10 12.13 -4.18
CA ASP A 600 -45.57 12.57 -2.89
C ASP A 600 -44.05 12.40 -2.78
N PHE A 601 -43.49 11.26 -3.22
CA PHE A 601 -42.05 11.06 -3.24
C PHE A 601 -41.33 12.04 -4.16
N PHE A 602 -41.86 12.27 -5.38
CA PHE A 602 -41.26 13.23 -6.33
C PHE A 602 -41.29 14.65 -5.77
N ARG A 603 -42.41 15.06 -5.15
CA ARG A 603 -42.53 16.35 -4.51
C ARG A 603 -41.49 16.53 -3.41
N HIS A 604 -41.33 15.54 -2.51
CA HIS A 604 -40.30 15.59 -1.48
C HIS A 604 -38.87 15.60 -2.05
N ALA A 605 -38.61 14.88 -3.14
CA ALA A 605 -37.34 14.92 -3.86
C ALA A 605 -37.03 16.33 -4.41
N ILE A 606 -38.01 16.98 -5.05
CA ILE A 606 -37.90 18.34 -5.58
C ILE A 606 -37.67 19.36 -4.45
N GLU A 607 -38.43 19.28 -3.36
CA GLU A 607 -38.26 20.15 -2.17
C GLU A 607 -36.89 20.00 -1.56
N THR A 608 -36.39 18.77 -1.45
CA THR A 608 -35.06 18.46 -0.93
C THR A 608 -33.97 19.02 -1.84
N ALA A 609 -34.04 18.78 -3.14
CA ALA A 609 -33.10 19.31 -4.14
C ALA A 609 -33.06 20.86 -4.14
N ARG A 610 -34.22 21.52 -4.02
CA ARG A 610 -34.30 22.99 -3.88
C ARG A 610 -33.62 23.53 -2.63
N ARG A 611 -33.87 22.87 -1.49
CA ARG A 611 -33.22 23.22 -0.22
C ARG A 611 -31.69 23.08 -0.30
N GLN A 612 -31.22 22.07 -1.02
CA GLN A 612 -29.80 21.79 -1.30
C GLN A 612 -29.22 22.64 -2.44
N GLN A 613 -30.03 23.43 -3.14
CA GLN A 613 -29.67 24.15 -4.37
C GLN A 613 -29.12 23.22 -5.49
N SER A 614 -29.49 21.95 -5.48
CA SER A 614 -29.09 20.96 -6.49
C SER A 614 -30.02 21.02 -7.69
N LYS A 615 -29.70 21.87 -8.68
CA LYS A 615 -30.47 21.99 -9.94
C LYS A 615 -30.52 20.66 -10.68
N ALA A 616 -29.47 19.86 -10.68
CA ALA A 616 -29.43 18.60 -11.37
C ALA A 616 -30.41 17.58 -10.79
N TRP A 617 -30.45 17.43 -9.46
CA TRP A 617 -31.46 16.56 -8.83
C TRP A 617 -32.87 17.12 -8.94
N GLU A 618 -33.05 18.45 -8.83
CA GLU A 618 -34.36 19.08 -9.05
C GLU A 618 -34.88 18.78 -10.46
N LEU A 619 -34.04 18.89 -11.49
CA LEU A 619 -34.41 18.58 -12.86
C LEU A 619 -34.88 17.13 -13.02
N ARG A 620 -34.09 16.16 -12.52
CA ARG A 620 -34.46 14.73 -12.63
C ARG A 620 -35.76 14.40 -11.88
N ALA A 621 -35.91 14.91 -10.65
CA ALA A 621 -37.12 14.68 -9.89
C ALA A 621 -38.35 15.33 -10.55
N THR A 622 -38.20 16.53 -11.16
CA THR A 622 -39.24 17.19 -11.93
C THR A 622 -39.59 16.40 -13.20
N MET A 623 -38.60 15.86 -13.91
CA MET A 623 -38.83 15.01 -15.08
C MET A 623 -39.62 13.74 -14.70
N SER A 624 -39.32 13.09 -13.58
CA SER A 624 -40.10 11.94 -13.11
C SER A 624 -41.55 12.32 -12.79
N GLN A 625 -41.75 13.45 -12.12
CA GLN A 625 -43.09 13.97 -11.83
C GLN A 625 -43.86 14.34 -13.12
N VAL A 626 -43.19 14.96 -14.09
CA VAL A 626 -43.78 15.36 -15.38
C VAL A 626 -44.24 14.12 -16.19
N ARG A 627 -43.45 13.03 -16.21
CA ARG A 627 -43.86 11.76 -16.83
C ARG A 627 -45.13 11.19 -16.20
N LEU A 628 -45.27 11.31 -14.87
CA LEU A 628 -46.48 10.90 -14.17
C LEU A 628 -47.66 11.78 -14.54
N TRP A 629 -47.51 13.11 -14.51
CA TRP A 629 -48.56 14.06 -14.84
C TRP A 629 -49.01 13.97 -16.32
N GLU A 630 -48.11 13.69 -17.25
CA GLU A 630 -48.44 13.45 -18.66
C GLU A 630 -49.35 12.24 -18.79
N LYS A 631 -49.07 11.12 -18.11
CA LYS A 631 -49.95 9.95 -18.08
C LYS A 631 -51.32 10.23 -17.44
N GLN A 632 -51.42 11.20 -16.54
CA GLN A 632 -52.66 11.67 -15.92
C GLN A 632 -53.40 12.74 -16.74
N GLY A 633 -52.85 13.18 -17.89
CA GLY A 633 -53.43 14.24 -18.71
C GLY A 633 -53.18 15.67 -18.20
N ARG A 634 -52.33 15.88 -17.18
CA ARG A 634 -52.03 17.19 -16.56
C ARG A 634 -50.92 17.92 -17.35
N ARG A 635 -51.09 18.06 -18.65
CA ARG A 635 -50.02 18.53 -19.56
C ARG A 635 -49.57 19.98 -19.30
N GLU A 636 -50.48 20.90 -18.96
CA GLU A 636 -50.17 22.30 -18.70
C GLU A 636 -49.29 22.44 -17.44
N GLU A 637 -49.63 21.72 -16.37
CA GLU A 637 -48.85 21.68 -15.12
C GLU A 637 -47.47 21.07 -15.37
N ALA A 638 -47.41 19.95 -16.09
CA ALA A 638 -46.19 19.27 -16.51
C ALA A 638 -45.24 20.20 -17.27
N ARG A 639 -45.78 20.89 -18.29
CA ARG A 639 -45.02 21.85 -19.11
C ARG A 639 -44.49 23.02 -18.27
N GLY A 640 -45.35 23.62 -17.42
CA GLY A 640 -44.97 24.73 -16.58
C GLY A 640 -43.87 24.40 -15.60
N ALA A 641 -43.98 23.25 -14.93
CA ALA A 641 -42.95 22.79 -13.96
C ALA A 641 -41.58 22.51 -14.63
N LEU A 642 -41.60 21.81 -15.78
CA LEU A 642 -40.36 21.49 -16.48
C LEU A 642 -39.69 22.72 -17.09
N ALA A 643 -40.49 23.64 -17.68
CA ALA A 643 -39.97 24.89 -18.24
C ALA A 643 -39.31 25.75 -17.15
N ALA A 644 -39.86 25.78 -15.93
CA ALA A 644 -39.35 26.57 -14.83
C ALA A 644 -37.94 26.11 -14.37
N ILE A 645 -37.67 24.82 -14.38
CA ILE A 645 -36.34 24.29 -13.99
C ILE A 645 -35.37 24.24 -15.16
N TYR A 646 -35.84 24.00 -16.41
CA TYR A 646 -34.99 23.95 -17.58
C TYR A 646 -34.49 25.33 -18.02
N GLY A 647 -35.35 26.36 -17.94
CA GLY A 647 -35.05 27.73 -18.41
C GLY A 647 -33.79 28.37 -17.80
N PRO A 648 -33.50 28.21 -16.52
CA PRO A 648 -32.30 28.76 -15.88
C PRO A 648 -30.95 28.09 -16.25
N TYR A 649 -30.94 26.99 -17.02
CA TYR A 649 -29.71 26.41 -17.52
C TYR A 649 -29.09 27.27 -18.62
N THR A 650 -27.78 27.49 -18.53
CA THR A 650 -26.99 28.30 -19.48
C THR A 650 -26.00 27.47 -20.29
N GLU A 651 -25.80 26.19 -19.91
CA GLU A 651 -24.87 25.27 -20.53
C GLU A 651 -25.36 23.82 -20.37
N GLY A 652 -24.62 22.86 -20.93
CA GLY A 652 -24.89 21.43 -20.77
C GLY A 652 -25.98 20.88 -21.67
N PHE A 653 -26.42 21.62 -22.67
CA PHE A 653 -27.53 21.24 -23.56
C PHE A 653 -27.26 20.01 -24.42
N THR A 654 -26.05 19.49 -24.40
CA THR A 654 -25.67 18.21 -25.04
C THR A 654 -25.64 17.03 -24.06
N THR A 655 -25.88 17.27 -22.77
CA THR A 655 -25.93 16.20 -21.75
C THR A 655 -27.26 15.44 -21.81
N PRO A 656 -27.26 14.13 -21.46
CA PRO A 656 -28.47 13.30 -21.56
C PRO A 656 -29.69 13.88 -20.85
N ASP A 657 -29.52 14.40 -19.62
CA ASP A 657 -30.65 14.97 -18.86
C ASP A 657 -31.28 16.20 -19.52
N LEU A 658 -30.47 17.13 -20.04
CA LEU A 658 -30.99 18.34 -20.69
C LEU A 658 -31.52 18.05 -22.09
N LEU A 659 -30.98 17.09 -22.82
CA LEU A 659 -31.55 16.62 -24.09
C LEU A 659 -32.93 15.99 -23.87
N GLU A 660 -33.05 15.13 -22.84
CA GLU A 660 -34.32 14.47 -22.49
C GLU A 660 -35.36 15.49 -22.01
N ALA A 661 -34.97 16.43 -21.14
CA ALA A 661 -35.84 17.50 -20.68
C ALA A 661 -36.38 18.38 -21.83
N LYS A 662 -35.49 18.70 -22.80
CA LYS A 662 -35.89 19.43 -24.01
C LYS A 662 -36.90 18.67 -24.84
N ALA A 663 -36.65 17.38 -25.11
CA ALA A 663 -37.56 16.52 -25.87
C ALA A 663 -38.94 16.41 -25.18
N MET A 664 -38.95 16.31 -23.84
CA MET A 664 -40.20 16.29 -23.08
C MET A 664 -40.96 17.62 -23.19
N LEU A 665 -40.28 18.79 -23.16
CA LEU A 665 -40.90 20.11 -23.34
C LEU A 665 -41.49 20.25 -24.72
N GLU A 666 -40.82 19.79 -25.78
CA GLU A 666 -41.29 19.78 -27.12
C GLU A 666 -42.55 18.89 -27.29
N ALA A 667 -42.53 17.69 -26.70
CA ALA A 667 -43.67 16.78 -26.71
C ALA A 667 -44.90 17.35 -25.98
N LEU A 668 -44.70 18.09 -24.90
CA LEU A 668 -45.76 18.73 -24.12
C LEU A 668 -46.33 19.99 -24.80
N ALA A 669 -45.62 20.54 -25.78
CA ALA A 669 -46.10 21.73 -26.53
C ALA A 669 -47.14 21.37 -27.64
N HIS A 670 -47.15 20.13 -28.07
CA HIS A 670 -48.09 19.56 -29.06
C HIS A 670 -49.14 18.68 -28.35
#